data_0363b7a9b4a9d778f0bda51f8cc1a941
#
_entry.id   0363b7a9b4a9d778f0bda51f8cc1a941
#
_cell.length_a   1.000
_cell.length_b   1.000
_cell.length_c   1.000
_cell.angle_alpha   90.00
_cell.angle_beta   90.00
_cell.angle_gamma   90.00
#
_symmetry.space_group_name_H-M   'P 1'
#
loop_
_entity.id
_entity.type
_entity.pdbx_description
1 polymer ?
#
loop_
_entity_poly.entity_id
_entity_poly.type
_entity_poly.pdbx_seq_one_letter_code
_entity_poly.pdbx_strand_id
1 'polypeptide(L)'
;MELLTVEHKDFTMIVECTKFDGIWNKAKGNVGEDKLYSTYSWSEGVVSVKRTMDADHETDIEQGVSAPATFFDNMDYPIWIEFKDYVNDAQFGSILQNDNDRFSFRRQILAGVVNYKNEIGRSEIQIIYKVGKETRTFRFGFEVLSTKLDYHAHWRVIVEDIEREYRMLSLDYMRRTFHGFSPDQNGEHPDIVWWSVFEGEQQKFIKACKSIIDRPRHRLHGEEVYLRADKLKQTPHNIENWLAEHRREPAYLYRVEQQIQSNDTQENRFLKFALHQISKRYEKLRQRIEAVRTASDTMKAAMLATSETLKRLQHHPFFRTIGRFKGMSQESMVLQKATGYSLVYRTWNLLRRAYSLNDGLYRLQTKDIATLYEIWCFIEVSHIVKEQLHLEDEDVEHRNRMEMNGIFSWELGKGEHSRILFRKDGIELAELVYNPKNADKENDNVGMKNLVVPTVPQKPDIVLQLTKNDLQQGMKMTYLFDAKYRIDGRDNGVDTPPEDAINQMHRYRDAIYYKDYDANALKKEVIGGYILFPGDGDPDGVAVSKFYKTIKEVNIGAFPLRPKDVENRKLLENFIEELIQTKSYETIAHVIPQKGTYVEVGNRVLIGLVKEDNIQYQAFADGTATLYYTGKQFPTTIALQDLHFFMPYIKGQGVRDVYEITKVRTITSKEAKQTDEDDADSKALRLAFELKYVRRQYANLQPIDTTRMIGYTFVDTTFEKLEECMATNK
;
A
#
# COMPACT_ATOMS: atom_id res chain seq x y z
N MET A 1 5.74 -31.99 -27.61
CA MET A 1 7.16 -32.20 -27.23
C MET A 1 7.19 -32.40 -25.75
N GLU A 2 7.83 -33.48 -25.28
CA GLU A 2 8.12 -33.70 -23.87
C GLU A 2 9.17 -32.69 -23.43
N LEU A 3 8.90 -31.94 -22.40
CA LEU A 3 9.84 -30.91 -21.89
C LEU A 3 10.59 -31.35 -20.64
N LEU A 4 9.90 -32.06 -19.76
CA LEU A 4 10.44 -32.47 -18.49
C LEU A 4 9.92 -33.88 -18.16
N THR A 5 10.83 -34.76 -17.81
CA THR A 5 10.51 -36.11 -17.35
C THR A 5 11.09 -36.31 -15.96
N VAL A 6 10.23 -36.67 -14.99
CA VAL A 6 10.61 -36.97 -13.61
C VAL A 6 10.36 -38.45 -13.35
N GLU A 7 11.45 -39.20 -13.21
CA GLU A 7 11.40 -40.61 -12.80
C GLU A 7 11.38 -40.72 -11.28
N HIS A 8 10.26 -41.16 -10.73
CA HIS A 8 10.11 -41.45 -9.32
C HIS A 8 10.01 -42.96 -9.12
N LYS A 9 10.31 -43.45 -7.94
CA LYS A 9 10.18 -44.89 -7.61
C LYS A 9 8.77 -45.44 -7.86
N ASP A 10 7.73 -44.64 -7.59
CA ASP A 10 6.33 -45.08 -7.62
C ASP A 10 5.62 -44.63 -8.94
N PHE A 11 6.16 -43.67 -9.71
CA PHE A 11 5.54 -43.13 -10.94
C PHE A 11 6.56 -42.47 -11.87
N THR A 12 6.13 -42.22 -13.09
CA THR A 12 6.83 -41.32 -14.04
C THR A 12 5.92 -40.13 -14.31
N MET A 13 6.44 -38.89 -14.14
CA MET A 13 5.74 -37.65 -14.48
C MET A 13 6.36 -37.03 -15.73
N ILE A 14 5.51 -36.75 -16.72
CA ILE A 14 5.88 -36.13 -17.99
C ILE A 14 5.15 -34.80 -18.11
N VAL A 15 5.89 -33.74 -18.45
CA VAL A 15 5.35 -32.42 -18.73
C VAL A 15 5.60 -32.10 -20.20
N GLU A 16 4.53 -31.76 -20.92
CA GLU A 16 4.57 -31.45 -22.34
C GLU A 16 4.26 -29.99 -22.65
N CYS A 17 4.69 -29.52 -23.81
CA CYS A 17 4.27 -28.25 -24.40
C CYS A 17 4.39 -28.31 -25.94
N THR A 18 3.42 -27.80 -26.66
CA THR A 18 3.38 -27.85 -28.12
C THR A 18 4.10 -26.71 -28.83
N LYS A 19 4.33 -25.56 -28.12
CA LYS A 19 4.88 -24.33 -28.72
C LYS A 19 6.13 -23.81 -28.00
N PHE A 20 6.85 -24.70 -27.34
CA PHE A 20 7.93 -24.30 -26.44
C PHE A 20 9.05 -23.52 -27.12
N ASP A 21 9.52 -23.95 -28.32
CA ASP A 21 10.63 -23.31 -29.04
C ASP A 21 10.31 -21.85 -29.40
N GLY A 22 9.09 -21.59 -29.85
CA GLY A 22 8.66 -20.22 -30.15
C GLY A 22 8.65 -19.32 -28.91
N ILE A 23 8.30 -19.89 -27.77
CA ILE A 23 8.25 -19.20 -26.49
C ILE A 23 9.65 -18.96 -25.94
N TRP A 24 10.49 -19.97 -25.95
CA TRP A 24 11.90 -19.87 -25.55
C TRP A 24 12.62 -18.79 -26.35
N ASN A 25 12.49 -18.82 -27.69
CA ASN A 25 13.11 -17.83 -28.56
C ASN A 25 12.57 -16.41 -28.29
N LYS A 26 11.28 -16.27 -28.02
CA LYS A 26 10.67 -15.00 -27.64
C LYS A 26 11.21 -14.50 -26.29
N ALA A 27 11.26 -15.37 -25.30
CA ALA A 27 11.82 -15.03 -23.98
C ALA A 27 13.31 -14.68 -24.08
N LYS A 28 14.08 -15.44 -24.85
CA LYS A 28 15.50 -15.19 -25.12
C LYS A 28 15.72 -13.81 -25.76
N GLY A 29 14.86 -13.43 -26.71
CA GLY A 29 14.93 -12.11 -27.36
C GLY A 29 14.57 -10.95 -26.44
N ASN A 30 13.64 -11.13 -25.52
CA ASN A 30 13.12 -10.07 -24.65
C ASN A 30 13.92 -9.92 -23.33
N VAL A 31 14.34 -11.03 -22.73
CA VAL A 31 14.92 -11.06 -21.39
C VAL A 31 16.42 -11.34 -21.38
N GLY A 32 16.90 -12.09 -22.38
CA GLY A 32 18.28 -12.59 -22.45
C GLY A 32 18.40 -14.05 -22.01
N GLU A 33 19.20 -14.84 -22.73
CA GLU A 33 19.36 -16.27 -22.47
C GLU A 33 19.96 -16.59 -21.11
N ASP A 34 20.90 -15.75 -20.64
CA ASP A 34 21.57 -15.85 -19.35
C ASP A 34 20.63 -15.75 -18.14
N LYS A 35 19.40 -15.26 -18.36
CA LYS A 35 18.36 -15.07 -17.34
C LYS A 35 17.25 -16.12 -17.37
N LEU A 36 17.26 -17.00 -18.37
CA LEU A 36 16.24 -18.05 -18.55
C LEU A 36 16.63 -19.35 -17.83
N TYR A 37 16.98 -19.24 -16.56
CA TYR A 37 17.36 -20.37 -15.72
C TYR A 37 16.48 -20.43 -14.46
N SER A 38 16.16 -21.67 -14.04
CA SER A 38 15.35 -21.97 -12.86
C SER A 38 16.08 -22.96 -11.97
N THR A 39 15.77 -22.95 -10.68
CA THR A 39 16.22 -23.97 -9.74
C THR A 39 15.09 -24.92 -9.43
N TYR A 40 15.37 -26.23 -9.45
CA TYR A 40 14.40 -27.27 -9.23
C TYR A 40 14.62 -27.92 -7.87
N SER A 41 13.51 -28.33 -7.22
CA SER A 41 13.54 -29.03 -5.94
C SER A 41 12.46 -30.09 -5.90
N TRP A 42 12.72 -31.19 -5.23
CA TRP A 42 11.75 -32.29 -5.11
C TRP A 42 11.87 -33.04 -3.79
N SER A 43 10.78 -33.77 -3.44
CA SER A 43 10.76 -34.64 -2.28
C SER A 43 11.51 -35.95 -2.55
N GLU A 44 11.72 -36.74 -1.51
CA GLU A 44 12.44 -38.04 -1.61
C GLU A 44 11.77 -39.03 -2.58
N GLY A 45 12.57 -39.90 -3.18
CA GLY A 45 12.10 -40.98 -4.05
C GLY A 45 12.27 -40.75 -5.54
N VAL A 46 12.83 -39.60 -5.95
CA VAL A 46 13.18 -39.30 -7.34
C VAL A 46 14.46 -40.06 -7.73
N VAL A 47 14.44 -40.70 -8.88
CA VAL A 47 15.56 -41.44 -9.47
C VAL A 47 16.34 -40.54 -10.43
N SER A 48 15.63 -39.84 -11.30
CA SER A 48 16.24 -38.88 -12.24
C SER A 48 15.22 -37.82 -12.67
N VAL A 49 15.74 -36.64 -13.02
CA VAL A 49 14.97 -35.54 -13.62
C VAL A 49 15.67 -35.13 -14.88
N LYS A 50 14.98 -35.21 -16.01
CA LYS A 50 15.53 -34.89 -17.32
C LYS A 50 14.74 -33.78 -17.96
N ARG A 51 15.42 -32.85 -18.60
CA ARG A 51 14.84 -31.82 -19.42
C ARG A 51 15.25 -32.01 -20.89
N THR A 52 14.26 -31.99 -21.76
CA THR A 52 14.46 -32.09 -23.22
C THR A 52 14.42 -30.69 -23.82
N MET A 53 15.49 -30.28 -24.52
CA MET A 53 15.59 -28.98 -25.19
C MET A 53 15.11 -29.07 -26.65
N ASP A 54 15.51 -30.13 -27.34
CA ASP A 54 15.09 -30.52 -28.69
C ASP A 54 15.19 -32.04 -28.81
N ALA A 55 14.78 -32.58 -29.98
CA ALA A 55 14.62 -34.02 -30.17
C ALA A 55 15.87 -34.87 -29.85
N ASP A 56 17.05 -34.25 -29.84
CA ASP A 56 18.33 -34.94 -29.68
C ASP A 56 19.11 -34.54 -28.41
N HIS A 57 18.63 -33.59 -27.62
CA HIS A 57 19.35 -33.06 -26.44
C HIS A 57 18.50 -33.16 -25.17
N GLU A 58 18.78 -34.17 -24.36
CA GLU A 58 18.32 -34.29 -22.97
C GLU A 58 19.41 -33.81 -22.01
N THR A 59 19.02 -33.07 -20.99
CA THR A 59 19.89 -32.60 -19.93
C THR A 59 19.38 -33.08 -18.59
N ASP A 60 20.25 -33.73 -17.82
CA ASP A 60 19.93 -34.13 -16.45
C ASP A 60 19.87 -32.86 -15.55
N ILE A 61 18.86 -32.77 -14.71
CA ILE A 61 18.68 -31.71 -13.74
C ILE A 61 19.07 -32.20 -12.35
N GLU A 62 19.93 -31.46 -11.67
CA GLU A 62 20.31 -31.74 -10.29
C GLU A 62 19.52 -30.84 -9.33
N GLN A 63 19.16 -31.39 -8.19
CA GLN A 63 18.39 -30.66 -7.17
C GLN A 63 19.18 -29.47 -6.63
N GLY A 64 18.56 -28.27 -6.66
CA GLY A 64 19.17 -27.04 -6.17
C GLY A 64 20.20 -26.40 -7.10
N VAL A 65 20.49 -27.01 -8.24
CA VAL A 65 21.37 -26.48 -9.27
C VAL A 65 20.54 -25.69 -10.31
N SER A 66 21.10 -24.60 -10.81
CA SER A 66 20.46 -23.79 -11.85
C SER A 66 20.49 -24.53 -13.19
N ALA A 67 19.33 -24.72 -13.78
CA ALA A 67 19.14 -25.37 -15.08
C ALA A 67 18.22 -24.51 -15.97
N PRO A 68 18.24 -24.69 -17.31
CA PRO A 68 17.36 -23.93 -18.20
C PRO A 68 15.88 -24.07 -17.81
N ALA A 69 15.15 -22.96 -17.81
CA ALA A 69 13.76 -22.92 -17.38
C ALA A 69 12.83 -23.74 -18.30
N THR A 70 11.85 -24.41 -17.69
CA THR A 70 10.84 -25.19 -18.39
C THR A 70 9.50 -24.48 -18.40
N PHE A 71 9.19 -23.72 -17.36
CA PHE A 71 7.87 -23.14 -17.16
C PHE A 71 7.87 -21.63 -17.39
N PHE A 72 6.90 -21.18 -18.21
CA PHE A 72 6.68 -19.76 -18.54
C PHE A 72 5.23 -19.38 -18.30
N ASP A 73 5.01 -18.07 -18.12
CA ASP A 73 3.69 -17.47 -17.97
C ASP A 73 2.77 -17.70 -19.20
N ASN A 74 1.45 -17.72 -18.99
CA ASN A 74 0.43 -17.81 -20.03
C ASN A 74 0.54 -19.02 -20.98
N MET A 75 1.07 -20.13 -20.47
CA MET A 75 1.27 -21.35 -21.25
C MET A 75 0.53 -22.52 -20.68
N ASP A 76 0.01 -23.38 -21.58
CA ASP A 76 -0.60 -24.65 -21.23
C ASP A 76 0.45 -25.75 -21.18
N TYR A 77 0.50 -26.43 -20.04
CA TYR A 77 1.36 -27.57 -19.79
C TYR A 77 0.50 -28.81 -19.52
N PRO A 78 0.27 -29.68 -20.51
CA PRO A 78 -0.22 -31.03 -20.29
C PRO A 78 0.74 -31.81 -19.40
N ILE A 79 0.23 -32.39 -18.32
CA ILE A 79 0.99 -33.18 -17.36
C ILE A 79 0.38 -34.56 -17.27
N TRP A 80 1.24 -35.58 -17.41
CA TRP A 80 0.90 -36.98 -17.34
C TRP A 80 1.69 -37.62 -16.20
N ILE A 81 1.02 -38.36 -15.31
CA ILE A 81 1.63 -39.05 -14.20
C ILE A 81 1.17 -40.49 -14.27
N GLU A 82 2.07 -41.38 -14.69
CA GLU A 82 1.84 -42.80 -14.83
C GLU A 82 2.39 -43.55 -13.63
N PHE A 83 1.52 -44.20 -12.84
CA PHE A 83 1.92 -44.99 -11.69
C PHE A 83 2.41 -46.37 -12.08
N LYS A 84 3.58 -46.79 -11.55
CA LYS A 84 4.24 -48.05 -11.83
C LYS A 84 3.52 -49.23 -11.14
N ASP A 85 2.99 -48.96 -9.93
CA ASP A 85 2.23 -49.93 -9.13
C ASP A 85 0.76 -49.47 -8.99
N TYR A 86 -0.08 -50.37 -8.47
CA TYR A 86 -1.49 -50.08 -8.25
C TYR A 86 -1.70 -49.01 -7.17
N VAL A 87 -2.37 -47.95 -7.53
CA VAL A 87 -2.76 -46.81 -6.69
C VAL A 87 -4.28 -46.76 -6.61
N ASN A 88 -4.82 -46.64 -5.40
CA ASN A 88 -6.26 -46.61 -5.14
C ASN A 88 -6.91 -45.32 -5.62
N ASP A 89 -6.22 -44.21 -5.41
CA ASP A 89 -6.67 -42.85 -5.75
C ASP A 89 -5.47 -41.94 -5.89
N ALA A 90 -5.55 -40.98 -6.82
CA ALA A 90 -4.51 -39.96 -6.98
C ALA A 90 -5.15 -38.61 -7.34
N GLN A 91 -4.64 -37.55 -6.74
CA GLN A 91 -5.09 -36.19 -6.92
C GLN A 91 -3.90 -35.27 -7.17
N PHE A 92 -4.13 -34.29 -8.05
CA PHE A 92 -3.19 -33.23 -8.30
C PHE A 92 -3.46 -32.09 -7.29
N GLY A 93 -2.49 -31.79 -6.44
CA GLY A 93 -2.51 -30.63 -5.57
C GLY A 93 -1.71 -29.52 -6.22
N SER A 94 -2.36 -28.50 -6.76
CA SER A 94 -1.70 -27.30 -7.23
C SER A 94 -1.84 -26.19 -6.21
N ILE A 95 -0.87 -25.30 -6.20
CA ILE A 95 -0.94 -24.02 -5.46
C ILE A 95 -2.01 -23.12 -6.08
N LEU A 96 -2.34 -23.32 -7.35
CA LEU A 96 -3.34 -22.56 -8.09
C LEU A 96 -4.75 -22.99 -7.66
N GLN A 97 -5.58 -22.05 -7.24
CA GLN A 97 -6.99 -22.27 -6.96
C GLN A 97 -7.68 -22.70 -8.27
N ASN A 98 -8.38 -23.86 -8.26
CA ASN A 98 -9.19 -24.43 -9.33
C ASN A 98 -8.51 -25.35 -10.34
N ASP A 99 -7.24 -25.73 -10.21
CA ASP A 99 -6.65 -26.69 -11.17
C ASP A 99 -6.97 -28.15 -10.85
N ASN A 100 -7.41 -28.45 -9.64
CA ASN A 100 -7.81 -29.81 -9.27
C ASN A 100 -8.94 -30.37 -10.16
N ASP A 101 -9.85 -29.51 -10.64
CA ASP A 101 -10.96 -29.90 -11.50
C ASP A 101 -10.53 -30.20 -12.94
N ARG A 102 -9.29 -29.86 -13.31
CA ARG A 102 -8.70 -30.10 -14.63
C ARG A 102 -7.91 -31.40 -14.72
N PHE A 103 -7.73 -32.11 -13.62
CA PHE A 103 -7.02 -33.37 -13.54
C PHE A 103 -7.99 -34.53 -13.34
N SER A 104 -7.77 -35.61 -14.06
CA SER A 104 -8.54 -36.85 -13.91
C SER A 104 -7.63 -38.04 -13.73
N PHE A 105 -7.96 -38.89 -12.72
CA PHE A 105 -7.27 -40.15 -12.47
C PHE A 105 -8.05 -41.30 -13.07
N ARG A 106 -7.45 -41.98 -14.02
CA ARG A 106 -8.05 -43.19 -14.68
C ARG A 106 -6.96 -44.17 -15.09
N ARG A 107 -7.19 -45.47 -14.88
CA ARG A 107 -6.29 -46.55 -15.34
C ARG A 107 -4.84 -46.33 -14.93
N GLN A 108 -4.60 -45.92 -13.67
CA GLN A 108 -3.27 -45.65 -13.09
C GLN A 108 -2.56 -44.46 -13.73
N ILE A 109 -3.29 -43.58 -14.41
CA ILE A 109 -2.77 -42.34 -15.00
C ILE A 109 -3.54 -41.18 -14.40
N LEU A 110 -2.82 -40.22 -13.81
CA LEU A 110 -3.35 -38.91 -13.44
C LEU A 110 -2.90 -37.91 -14.50
N ALA A 111 -3.85 -37.35 -15.25
CA ALA A 111 -3.56 -36.46 -16.36
C ALA A 111 -4.41 -35.19 -16.32
N GLY A 112 -3.83 -34.08 -16.75
CA GLY A 112 -4.50 -32.77 -16.84
C GLY A 112 -3.63 -31.71 -17.48
N VAL A 113 -4.11 -30.46 -17.46
CA VAL A 113 -3.41 -29.31 -18.02
C VAL A 113 -3.30 -28.20 -16.99
N VAL A 114 -2.10 -27.68 -16.77
CA VAL A 114 -1.82 -26.52 -15.92
C VAL A 114 -1.49 -25.31 -16.80
N ASN A 115 -2.05 -24.15 -16.45
CA ASN A 115 -1.70 -22.88 -17.05
C ASN A 115 -1.43 -21.86 -15.92
N TYR A 116 -0.20 -21.37 -15.86
CA TYR A 116 0.22 -20.44 -14.82
C TYR A 116 -0.23 -18.99 -15.07
N LYS A 117 -0.93 -18.74 -16.18
CA LYS A 117 -1.43 -17.41 -16.55
C LYS A 117 -0.34 -16.34 -16.37
N ASN A 118 -0.62 -15.29 -15.60
CA ASN A 118 0.35 -14.24 -15.26
C ASN A 118 1.06 -14.49 -13.91
N GLU A 119 0.98 -15.71 -13.38
CA GLU A 119 1.62 -16.04 -12.10
C GLU A 119 3.08 -16.41 -12.33
N ILE A 120 3.96 -15.44 -12.08
CA ILE A 120 5.39 -15.53 -12.25
C ILE A 120 6.03 -15.73 -10.88
N GLY A 121 7.06 -16.57 -10.81
CA GLY A 121 7.78 -16.86 -9.57
C GLY A 121 7.83 -18.33 -9.23
N ARG A 122 8.17 -18.66 -7.99
CA ARG A 122 8.34 -20.05 -7.58
C ARG A 122 6.99 -20.74 -7.40
N SER A 123 6.82 -21.86 -8.07
CA SER A 123 5.64 -22.72 -8.03
C SER A 123 5.99 -24.15 -7.66
N GLU A 124 4.98 -24.95 -7.33
CA GLU A 124 5.15 -26.35 -6.92
C GLU A 124 4.02 -27.20 -7.49
N ILE A 125 4.37 -28.34 -8.08
CA ILE A 125 3.44 -29.41 -8.40
C ILE A 125 3.39 -30.37 -7.19
N GLN A 126 2.20 -30.61 -6.69
CA GLN A 126 1.97 -31.58 -5.62
C GLN A 126 1.12 -32.74 -6.11
N ILE A 127 1.56 -33.97 -5.89
CA ILE A 127 0.82 -35.19 -6.21
C ILE A 127 0.50 -35.91 -4.91
N ILE A 128 -0.78 -36.12 -4.63
CA ILE A 128 -1.26 -36.85 -3.45
C ILE A 128 -1.86 -38.16 -3.96
N TYR A 129 -1.33 -39.28 -3.53
CA TYR A 129 -1.78 -40.60 -3.97
C TYR A 129 -1.86 -41.62 -2.83
N LYS A 130 -2.73 -42.63 -2.98
CA LYS A 130 -3.00 -43.65 -1.97
C LYS A 130 -2.55 -45.03 -2.42
N VAL A 131 -1.64 -45.61 -1.67
CA VAL A 131 -1.19 -47.02 -1.84
C VAL A 131 -1.73 -47.85 -0.70
N GLY A 132 -2.77 -48.66 -0.93
CA GLY A 132 -3.46 -49.35 0.13
C GLY A 132 -4.11 -48.41 1.15
N LYS A 133 -3.63 -48.40 2.39
CA LYS A 133 -4.10 -47.48 3.44
C LYS A 133 -3.19 -46.26 3.66
N GLU A 134 -2.06 -46.21 3.00
CA GLU A 134 -1.07 -45.13 3.14
C GLU A 134 -1.32 -44.04 2.13
N THR A 135 -1.35 -42.77 2.59
CA THR A 135 -1.38 -41.59 1.73
C THR A 135 0.03 -41.03 1.61
N ARG A 136 0.51 -40.93 0.39
CA ARG A 136 1.82 -40.38 0.05
C ARG A 136 1.66 -39.06 -0.67
N THR A 137 2.61 -38.16 -0.46
CA THR A 137 2.64 -36.84 -1.11
C THR A 137 4.01 -36.60 -1.73
N PHE A 138 4.01 -36.33 -3.02
CA PHE A 138 5.18 -35.92 -3.76
C PHE A 138 5.09 -34.43 -4.09
N ARG A 139 6.21 -33.72 -4.06
CA ARG A 139 6.32 -32.29 -4.37
C ARG A 139 7.47 -32.06 -5.32
N PHE A 140 7.21 -31.24 -6.33
CA PHE A 140 8.19 -30.82 -7.33
C PHE A 140 8.13 -29.31 -7.49
N GLY A 141 9.16 -28.60 -7.02
CA GLY A 141 9.24 -27.13 -7.02
C GLY A 141 10.13 -26.63 -8.16
N PHE A 142 9.72 -25.53 -8.79
CA PHE A 142 10.38 -24.86 -9.92
C PHE A 142 10.01 -23.38 -9.94
N GLU A 143 10.55 -22.63 -10.89
CA GLU A 143 10.14 -21.24 -11.17
C GLU A 143 9.41 -21.13 -12.50
N VAL A 144 8.35 -20.31 -12.50
CA VAL A 144 7.65 -19.85 -13.70
C VAL A 144 8.23 -18.50 -14.10
N LEU A 145 8.81 -18.39 -15.28
CA LEU A 145 9.42 -17.15 -15.77
C LEU A 145 8.45 -16.38 -16.67
N SER A 146 8.68 -15.07 -16.81
CA SER A 146 7.98 -14.27 -17.80
C SER A 146 8.65 -14.36 -19.15
N THR A 147 7.85 -14.43 -20.19
CA THR A 147 8.33 -14.36 -21.59
C THR A 147 8.65 -12.93 -22.04
N LYS A 148 8.28 -11.93 -21.25
CA LYS A 148 8.33 -10.51 -21.64
C LYS A 148 9.21 -9.66 -20.74
N LEU A 149 9.41 -10.06 -19.49
CA LEU A 149 9.98 -9.24 -18.45
C LEU A 149 11.03 -10.00 -17.63
N ASP A 150 12.14 -9.35 -17.33
CA ASP A 150 13.07 -9.82 -16.30
C ASP A 150 12.51 -9.53 -14.91
N TYR A 151 11.64 -10.42 -14.45
CA TYR A 151 10.95 -10.20 -13.17
C TYR A 151 11.90 -10.26 -11.97
N HIS A 152 13.02 -10.97 -12.06
CA HIS A 152 14.00 -11.03 -10.95
C HIS A 152 14.62 -9.67 -10.67
N ALA A 153 14.97 -8.91 -11.72
CA ALA A 153 15.50 -7.57 -11.56
C ALA A 153 14.46 -6.60 -11.01
N HIS A 154 13.22 -6.66 -11.53
CA HIS A 154 12.12 -5.83 -11.04
C HIS A 154 11.70 -6.20 -9.63
N TRP A 155 11.53 -7.51 -9.37
CA TRP A 155 11.17 -8.03 -8.06
C TRP A 155 12.05 -7.49 -6.94
N ARG A 156 13.36 -7.57 -7.11
CA ARG A 156 14.31 -7.10 -6.08
C ARG A 156 14.08 -5.64 -5.73
N VAL A 157 13.92 -4.78 -6.73
CA VAL A 157 13.73 -3.34 -6.52
C VAL A 157 12.37 -3.04 -5.91
N ILE A 158 11.32 -3.65 -6.46
CA ILE A 158 9.95 -3.50 -5.93
C ILE A 158 9.90 -3.89 -4.44
N VAL A 159 10.50 -5.04 -4.07
CA VAL A 159 10.53 -5.48 -2.68
C VAL A 159 11.36 -4.55 -1.80
N GLU A 160 12.50 -4.05 -2.27
CA GLU A 160 13.34 -3.10 -1.53
C GLU A 160 12.62 -1.77 -1.27
N ASP A 161 11.87 -1.25 -2.25
CA ASP A 161 11.11 -0.01 -2.12
C ASP A 161 9.88 -0.20 -1.20
N ILE A 162 9.13 -1.28 -1.39
CA ILE A 162 8.01 -1.65 -0.50
C ILE A 162 8.50 -1.89 0.93
N GLU A 163 9.69 -2.51 1.12
CA GLU A 163 10.27 -2.75 2.43
C GLU A 163 10.64 -1.46 3.14
N ARG A 164 11.11 -0.47 2.41
CA ARG A 164 11.39 0.86 2.98
C ARG A 164 10.16 1.50 3.57
N GLU A 165 9.02 1.41 2.87
CA GLU A 165 7.74 1.98 3.29
C GLU A 165 6.93 1.04 4.20
N TYR A 166 6.88 -0.26 3.86
CA TYR A 166 6.00 -1.25 4.49
C TYR A 166 6.72 -2.57 4.76
N ARG A 167 7.64 -2.57 5.71
CA ARG A 167 8.49 -3.72 6.03
C ARG A 167 7.73 -5.04 6.24
N MET A 168 6.60 -4.99 6.93
CA MET A 168 5.80 -6.20 7.20
C MET A 168 5.18 -6.79 5.93
N LEU A 169 4.82 -5.95 4.97
CA LEU A 169 4.26 -6.38 3.70
C LEU A 169 5.30 -7.12 2.85
N SER A 170 6.52 -6.59 2.77
CA SER A 170 7.66 -7.21 2.10
C SER A 170 7.93 -8.62 2.63
N LEU A 171 7.91 -8.81 3.95
CA LEU A 171 8.08 -10.11 4.59
C LEU A 171 7.02 -11.13 4.19
N ASP A 172 5.75 -10.71 4.11
CA ASP A 172 4.67 -11.60 3.73
C ASP A 172 4.80 -12.04 2.27
N TYR A 173 5.20 -11.15 1.36
CA TYR A 173 5.44 -11.51 -0.03
C TYR A 173 6.65 -12.42 -0.20
N MET A 174 7.75 -12.20 0.52
CA MET A 174 8.87 -13.13 0.52
C MET A 174 8.47 -14.53 0.99
N ARG A 175 7.64 -14.62 2.02
CA ARG A 175 7.10 -15.88 2.50
C ARG A 175 6.36 -16.65 1.41
N ARG A 176 5.60 -15.96 0.57
CA ARG A 176 4.79 -16.57 -0.50
C ARG A 176 5.60 -17.02 -1.70
N THR A 177 6.72 -16.38 -1.95
CA THR A 177 7.59 -16.68 -3.11
C THR A 177 8.74 -17.63 -2.80
N PHE A 178 9.11 -17.79 -1.51
CA PHE A 178 10.21 -18.65 -1.11
C PHE A 178 9.75 -19.96 -0.43
N HIS A 179 9.58 -21.00 -1.22
CA HIS A 179 9.32 -22.36 -0.72
C HIS A 179 10.56 -23.12 -0.23
N GLY A 180 11.74 -22.50 -0.24
CA GLY A 180 12.99 -23.11 0.21
C GLY A 180 13.09 -23.38 1.72
N PHE A 181 12.07 -23.02 2.48
CA PHE A 181 11.94 -23.33 3.90
C PHE A 181 11.07 -24.58 4.07
N SER A 182 11.67 -25.76 3.93
CA SER A 182 11.00 -27.02 4.23
C SER A 182 10.46 -27.01 5.65
N PRO A 183 9.26 -27.54 5.92
CA PRO A 183 8.86 -27.86 7.29
C PRO A 183 9.91 -28.80 7.86
N ASP A 184 10.40 -28.50 9.06
CA ASP A 184 11.31 -29.39 9.77
C ASP A 184 10.55 -30.70 10.02
N GLN A 185 11.16 -31.86 9.78
CA GLN A 185 10.55 -33.17 9.87
C GLN A 185 9.95 -33.51 11.27
N ASN A 186 10.17 -32.64 12.25
CA ASN A 186 9.66 -32.75 13.62
C ASN A 186 8.36 -31.98 13.88
N GLY A 187 7.62 -31.51 12.86
CA GLY A 187 6.34 -30.84 13.06
C GLY A 187 6.46 -29.40 13.60
N GLU A 188 7.66 -28.82 13.57
CA GLU A 188 7.86 -27.42 13.90
C GLU A 188 7.52 -26.54 12.70
N HIS A 189 6.89 -25.39 12.96
CA HIS A 189 6.38 -24.46 11.95
C HIS A 189 7.43 -23.95 11.01
N PRO A 190 7.01 -23.51 9.80
CA PRO A 190 7.87 -22.75 8.91
C PRO A 190 8.46 -21.56 9.68
N ASP A 191 9.78 -21.52 9.77
CA ASP A 191 10.53 -20.50 10.50
C ASP A 191 10.14 -19.07 10.09
N ILE A 192 9.65 -18.91 8.87
CA ILE A 192 9.26 -17.62 8.32
C ILE A 192 7.92 -17.10 8.90
N VAL A 193 6.98 -17.99 9.23
CA VAL A 193 5.73 -17.60 9.91
C VAL A 193 6.04 -17.16 11.33
N TRP A 194 6.89 -17.93 12.01
CA TRP A 194 7.37 -17.56 13.33
C TRP A 194 8.06 -16.19 13.31
N TRP A 195 8.87 -15.93 12.30
CA TRP A 195 9.56 -14.66 12.13
C TRP A 195 8.60 -13.50 11.86
N SER A 196 7.63 -13.64 10.96
CA SER A 196 6.67 -12.56 10.67
C SER A 196 5.87 -12.18 11.93
N VAL A 197 5.51 -13.16 12.76
CA VAL A 197 4.85 -12.91 14.04
C VAL A 197 5.79 -12.22 15.03
N PHE A 198 7.05 -12.66 15.11
CA PHE A 198 8.03 -12.08 16.02
C PHE A 198 8.40 -10.65 15.58
N GLU A 199 8.54 -10.40 14.29
CA GLU A 199 8.88 -9.09 13.75
C GLU A 199 7.84 -8.03 14.12
N GLY A 200 6.55 -8.37 14.12
CA GLY A 200 5.47 -7.47 14.60
C GLY A 200 5.54 -7.15 16.09
N GLU A 201 6.12 -8.03 16.91
CA GLU A 201 6.17 -7.88 18.37
C GLU A 201 7.58 -7.61 18.92
N GLN A 202 8.64 -7.67 18.10
CA GLN A 202 10.04 -7.64 18.54
C GLN A 202 10.40 -6.39 19.34
N GLN A 203 9.98 -5.21 18.89
CA GLN A 203 10.29 -3.94 19.59
C GLN A 203 9.65 -3.89 20.97
N LYS A 204 8.39 -4.32 21.07
CA LYS A 204 7.66 -4.40 22.33
C LYS A 204 8.31 -5.43 23.25
N PHE A 205 8.67 -6.60 22.71
CA PHE A 205 9.35 -7.66 23.44
C PHE A 205 10.70 -7.21 24.00
N ILE A 206 11.55 -6.59 23.16
CA ILE A 206 12.85 -6.06 23.58
C ILE A 206 12.70 -4.98 24.67
N LYS A 207 11.73 -4.06 24.50
CA LYS A 207 11.43 -3.02 25.48
C LYS A 207 10.96 -3.62 26.82
N ALA A 208 10.11 -4.65 26.74
CA ALA A 208 9.64 -5.37 27.94
C ALA A 208 10.79 -6.08 28.66
N CYS A 209 11.66 -6.77 27.95
CA CYS A 209 12.84 -7.43 28.52
C CYS A 209 13.76 -6.41 29.25
N LYS A 210 14.04 -5.27 28.63
CA LYS A 210 14.81 -4.18 29.25
C LYS A 210 14.14 -3.68 30.52
N SER A 211 12.85 -3.39 30.47
CA SER A 211 12.09 -2.90 31.64
C SER A 211 12.10 -3.89 32.81
N ILE A 212 12.05 -5.21 32.53
CA ILE A 212 12.13 -6.23 33.58
C ILE A 212 13.55 -6.31 34.15
N ILE A 213 14.58 -6.23 33.32
CA ILE A 213 15.98 -6.24 33.76
C ILE A 213 16.28 -5.04 34.68
N ASP A 214 15.73 -3.88 34.35
CA ASP A 214 15.91 -2.64 35.14
C ASP A 214 15.15 -2.70 36.46
N ARG A 215 13.98 -3.34 36.50
CA ARG A 215 13.11 -3.41 37.69
C ARG A 215 12.56 -4.82 37.86
N PRO A 216 13.40 -5.80 38.27
CA PRO A 216 13.00 -7.18 38.37
C PRO A 216 12.12 -7.41 39.60
N ARG A 217 11.27 -8.42 39.51
CA ARG A 217 10.57 -8.96 40.68
C ARG A 217 11.53 -9.79 41.50
N HIS A 218 11.50 -9.61 42.80
CA HIS A 218 12.29 -10.39 43.77
C HIS A 218 11.37 -11.12 44.73
N ARG A 219 11.90 -12.14 45.33
CA ARG A 219 11.30 -12.81 46.46
C ARG A 219 12.26 -12.75 47.64
N LEU A 220 11.70 -12.80 48.83
CA LEU A 220 12.46 -13.04 50.03
C LEU A 220 12.79 -14.54 50.10
N HIS A 221 14.05 -14.88 50.24
CA HIS A 221 14.54 -16.22 50.42
C HIS A 221 15.28 -16.28 51.76
N GLY A 222 14.92 -17.27 52.60
CA GLY A 222 15.63 -17.52 53.83
C GLY A 222 16.96 -18.18 53.53
N GLU A 223 18.04 -17.53 53.88
CA GLU A 223 19.38 -18.14 53.81
C GLU A 223 19.90 -18.35 55.23
N GLU A 224 20.41 -19.54 55.49
CA GLU A 224 21.01 -19.87 56.75
C GLU A 224 22.40 -19.23 56.83
N VAL A 225 22.56 -18.27 57.72
CA VAL A 225 23.81 -17.57 57.92
C VAL A 225 24.28 -17.78 59.34
N TYR A 226 25.57 -18.01 59.51
CA TYR A 226 26.19 -18.12 60.81
C TYR A 226 26.70 -16.77 61.25
N LEU A 227 26.04 -16.18 62.27
CA LEU A 227 26.38 -14.82 62.79
C LEU A 227 26.77 -14.87 64.26
N ARG A 228 27.66 -14.01 64.64
CA ARG A 228 27.99 -13.76 66.07
C ARG A 228 26.86 -12.99 66.75
N ALA A 229 26.76 -13.10 68.08
CA ALA A 229 25.74 -12.41 68.86
C ALA A 229 25.70 -10.89 68.59
N ASP A 230 26.83 -10.25 68.38
CA ASP A 230 26.98 -8.80 68.14
C ASP A 230 26.45 -8.38 66.75
N LYS A 231 26.28 -9.33 65.81
CA LYS A 231 25.78 -9.08 64.46
C LYS A 231 24.27 -9.41 64.29
N LEU A 232 23.63 -9.90 65.34
CA LEU A 232 22.20 -10.21 65.34
C LEU A 232 21.39 -8.92 65.47
N LYS A 233 20.65 -8.50 64.41
CA LYS A 233 19.75 -7.33 64.44
C LYS A 233 18.48 -7.58 65.25
N GLN A 234 18.00 -8.76 65.32
CA GLN A 234 16.89 -9.27 66.12
C GLN A 234 17.24 -10.65 66.65
N THR A 235 16.83 -10.99 67.82
CA THR A 235 17.01 -12.31 68.38
C THR A 235 15.84 -13.19 68.02
N PRO A 236 16.00 -14.19 67.12
CA PRO A 236 14.93 -15.11 66.81
C PRO A 236 14.64 -16.01 68.03
N HIS A 237 13.39 -16.30 68.29
CA HIS A 237 12.92 -17.06 69.44
C HIS A 237 13.57 -18.45 69.58
N ASN A 238 13.94 -19.08 68.48
CA ASN A 238 14.60 -20.36 68.41
C ASN A 238 16.05 -20.39 68.91
N ILE A 239 16.71 -19.24 69.05
CA ILE A 239 18.11 -19.16 69.48
C ILE A 239 18.27 -18.44 70.84
N GLU A 240 17.17 -17.99 71.44
CA GLU A 240 17.22 -17.29 72.75
C GLU A 240 17.91 -18.13 73.83
N ASN A 241 17.61 -19.42 73.92
CA ASN A 241 18.22 -20.35 74.85
C ASN A 241 19.71 -20.51 74.57
N TRP A 242 20.10 -20.65 73.31
CA TRP A 242 21.49 -20.80 72.88
C TRP A 242 22.32 -19.54 73.11
N LEU A 243 21.72 -18.34 73.01
CA LEU A 243 22.33 -17.10 73.39
C LEU A 243 22.62 -16.98 74.90
N ALA A 244 21.74 -17.53 75.75
CA ALA A 244 21.92 -17.60 77.17
C ALA A 244 23.02 -18.61 77.52
N GLU A 245 23.11 -19.75 76.92
CA GLU A 245 24.11 -20.81 77.16
C GLU A 245 25.53 -20.38 76.78
N HIS A 246 25.72 -19.74 75.66
CA HIS A 246 27.02 -19.32 75.12
C HIS A 246 27.35 -17.84 75.39
N ARG A 247 26.73 -17.21 76.37
CA ARG A 247 26.90 -15.79 76.70
C ARG A 247 28.37 -15.39 77.00
N ARG A 248 29.23 -16.32 77.42
CA ARG A 248 30.63 -16.11 77.69
C ARG A 248 31.59 -16.42 76.55
N GLU A 249 31.03 -16.83 75.35
CA GLU A 249 31.79 -17.19 74.16
C GLU A 249 31.55 -16.21 73.01
N PRO A 250 32.23 -15.05 72.95
CA PRO A 250 31.98 -14.01 71.98
C PRO A 250 32.24 -14.43 70.52
N ALA A 251 32.95 -15.52 70.30
CA ALA A 251 33.26 -16.07 68.99
C ALA A 251 32.23 -17.12 68.50
N TYR A 252 31.24 -17.50 69.34
CA TYR A 252 30.24 -18.49 68.95
C TYR A 252 29.37 -17.99 67.78
N LEU A 253 29.13 -18.85 66.82
CA LEU A 253 28.35 -18.54 65.60
C LEU A 253 26.97 -19.18 65.73
N TYR A 254 25.94 -18.33 65.69
CA TYR A 254 24.54 -18.76 65.74
C TYR A 254 24.00 -18.96 64.34
N ARG A 255 23.34 -20.06 64.07
CA ARG A 255 22.63 -20.33 62.81
C ARG A 255 21.33 -19.52 62.79
N VAL A 256 21.26 -18.54 61.90
CA VAL A 256 20.11 -17.63 61.77
C VAL A 256 19.63 -17.66 60.33
N GLU A 257 18.33 -17.75 60.17
CA GLU A 257 17.70 -17.60 58.86
C GLU A 257 17.54 -16.11 58.56
N GLN A 258 18.32 -15.60 57.61
CA GLN A 258 18.25 -14.23 57.19
C GLN A 258 17.45 -14.17 55.87
N GLN A 259 16.43 -13.27 55.83
CA GLN A 259 15.66 -13.04 54.63
C GLN A 259 16.47 -12.20 53.65
N ILE A 260 16.93 -12.79 52.56
CA ILE A 260 17.68 -12.08 51.51
C ILE A 260 16.78 -11.94 50.27
N GLN A 261 16.84 -10.74 49.67
CA GLN A 261 16.16 -10.51 48.41
C GLN A 261 16.86 -11.30 47.28
N SER A 262 16.14 -12.23 46.67
CA SER A 262 16.64 -12.98 45.54
C SER A 262 15.88 -12.65 44.26
N ASN A 263 16.63 -12.38 43.21
CA ASN A 263 16.08 -12.21 41.85
C ASN A 263 15.76 -13.56 41.18
N ASP A 264 16.14 -14.69 41.79
CA ASP A 264 15.89 -16.02 41.23
C ASP A 264 14.45 -16.47 41.50
N THR A 265 13.51 -15.87 40.78
CA THR A 265 12.07 -16.20 40.81
C THR A 265 11.68 -17.07 39.62
N GLN A 266 10.54 -17.75 39.69
CA GLN A 266 10.06 -18.54 38.57
C GLN A 266 9.80 -17.70 37.31
N GLU A 267 9.34 -16.47 37.49
CA GLU A 267 9.07 -15.50 36.43
C GLU A 267 10.37 -15.06 35.73
N ASN A 268 11.41 -14.78 36.50
CA ASN A 268 12.71 -14.41 35.95
C ASN A 268 13.41 -15.60 35.27
N ARG A 269 13.25 -16.80 35.80
CA ARG A 269 13.69 -18.05 35.12
C ARG A 269 12.95 -18.25 33.80
N PHE A 270 11.63 -17.96 33.77
CA PHE A 270 10.84 -17.99 32.54
C PHE A 270 11.33 -16.95 31.54
N LEU A 271 11.58 -15.70 31.96
CA LEU A 271 12.14 -14.66 31.09
C LEU A 271 13.45 -15.11 30.44
N LYS A 272 14.38 -15.64 31.25
CA LYS A 272 15.67 -16.18 30.79
C LYS A 272 15.46 -17.27 29.73
N PHE A 273 14.54 -18.20 29.99
CA PHE A 273 14.20 -19.29 29.08
C PHE A 273 13.59 -18.78 27.77
N ALA A 274 12.58 -17.93 27.84
CA ALA A 274 11.89 -17.38 26.66
C ALA A 274 12.86 -16.57 25.79
N LEU A 275 13.66 -15.69 26.38
CA LEU A 275 14.68 -14.91 25.68
C LEU A 275 15.71 -15.81 25.00
N HIS A 276 16.17 -16.86 25.67
CA HIS A 276 17.13 -17.81 25.10
C HIS A 276 16.55 -18.56 23.88
N GLN A 277 15.34 -19.07 23.99
CA GLN A 277 14.70 -19.84 22.92
C GLN A 277 14.41 -18.95 21.70
N ILE A 278 13.89 -17.73 21.93
CA ILE A 278 13.63 -16.75 20.87
C ILE A 278 14.92 -16.33 20.18
N SER A 279 15.96 -16.00 20.96
CA SER A 279 17.25 -15.58 20.40
C SER A 279 17.91 -16.69 19.56
N LYS A 280 17.88 -17.94 20.05
CA LYS A 280 18.43 -19.10 19.35
C LYS A 280 17.71 -19.34 18.01
N ARG A 281 16.37 -19.29 18.02
CA ARG A 281 15.57 -19.50 16.81
C ARG A 281 15.74 -18.37 15.81
N TYR A 282 15.78 -17.12 16.28
CA TYR A 282 16.01 -15.96 15.44
C TYR A 282 17.37 -15.99 14.74
N GLU A 283 18.42 -16.40 15.46
CA GLU A 283 19.76 -16.53 14.88
C GLU A 283 19.82 -17.63 13.80
N LYS A 284 19.21 -18.79 14.05
CA LYS A 284 19.11 -19.86 13.04
C LYS A 284 18.41 -19.38 11.78
N LEU A 285 17.36 -18.60 11.94
CA LEU A 285 16.61 -18.01 10.84
C LEU A 285 17.43 -16.97 10.08
N ARG A 286 18.10 -16.06 10.79
CA ARG A 286 18.99 -15.05 10.20
C ARG A 286 20.03 -15.68 9.29
N GLN A 287 20.69 -16.74 9.76
CA GLN A 287 21.70 -17.48 8.98
C GLN A 287 21.10 -18.08 7.71
N ARG A 288 19.88 -18.63 7.76
CA ARG A 288 19.20 -19.15 6.57
C ARG A 288 18.88 -18.04 5.57
N ILE A 289 18.39 -16.88 6.04
CA ILE A 289 18.04 -15.75 5.18
C ILE A 289 19.29 -15.10 4.59
N GLU A 290 20.41 -15.08 5.31
CA GLU A 290 21.68 -14.58 4.80
C GLU A 290 22.17 -15.35 3.56
N ALA A 291 21.88 -16.65 3.50
CA ALA A 291 22.18 -17.50 2.36
C ALA A 291 21.24 -17.29 1.16
N VAL A 292 20.13 -16.57 1.33
CA VAL A 292 19.15 -16.33 0.26
C VAL A 292 19.57 -15.14 -0.57
N ARG A 293 19.80 -15.35 -1.87
CA ARG A 293 20.29 -14.30 -2.82
C ARG A 293 19.29 -13.16 -3.05
N THR A 294 18.02 -13.44 -2.90
CA THR A 294 16.90 -12.50 -3.14
C THR A 294 16.49 -11.69 -1.91
N ALA A 295 17.05 -11.98 -0.73
CA ALA A 295 16.82 -11.16 0.45
C ALA A 295 17.60 -9.83 0.34
N SER A 296 16.93 -8.70 0.63
CA SER A 296 17.54 -7.38 0.53
C SER A 296 18.66 -7.18 1.56
N ASP A 297 19.65 -6.37 1.21
CA ASP A 297 20.78 -6.09 2.12
C ASP A 297 20.31 -5.28 3.35
N THR A 298 19.30 -4.42 3.18
CA THR A 298 18.66 -3.68 4.29
C THR A 298 18.00 -4.61 5.30
N MET A 299 17.30 -5.63 4.83
CA MET A 299 16.69 -6.66 5.66
C MET A 299 17.74 -7.48 6.41
N LYS A 300 18.81 -7.92 5.73
CA LYS A 300 19.92 -8.67 6.36
C LYS A 300 20.58 -7.85 7.47
N ALA A 301 20.83 -6.55 7.21
CA ALA A 301 21.40 -5.63 8.19
C ALA A 301 20.47 -5.43 9.41
N ALA A 302 19.17 -5.27 9.19
CA ALA A 302 18.20 -5.11 10.26
C ALA A 302 18.06 -6.38 11.11
N MET A 303 18.05 -7.56 10.48
CA MET A 303 18.06 -8.83 11.20
C MET A 303 19.33 -9.02 12.04
N LEU A 304 20.49 -8.60 11.51
CA LEU A 304 21.73 -8.64 12.25
C LEU A 304 21.65 -7.75 13.51
N ALA A 305 21.20 -6.51 13.36
CA ALA A 305 21.05 -5.57 14.48
C ALA A 305 20.08 -6.09 15.57
N THR A 306 18.98 -6.71 15.17
CA THR A 306 18.04 -7.35 16.09
C THR A 306 18.66 -8.55 16.81
N SER A 307 19.37 -9.42 16.07
CA SER A 307 20.06 -10.57 16.65
C SER A 307 21.11 -10.15 17.67
N GLU A 308 21.92 -9.13 17.36
CA GLU A 308 22.89 -8.57 18.30
C GLU A 308 22.24 -8.00 19.57
N THR A 309 21.08 -7.36 19.41
CA THR A 309 20.32 -6.80 20.55
C THR A 309 19.80 -7.92 21.45
N LEU A 310 19.23 -9.00 20.88
CA LEU A 310 18.77 -10.17 21.62
C LEU A 310 19.95 -10.86 22.34
N LYS A 311 21.10 -11.02 21.67
CA LYS A 311 22.32 -11.59 22.26
C LYS A 311 22.83 -10.73 23.44
N ARG A 312 22.85 -9.40 23.29
CA ARG A 312 23.24 -8.48 24.40
C ARG A 312 22.33 -8.63 25.60
N LEU A 313 21.02 -8.70 25.39
CA LEU A 313 20.05 -8.91 26.47
C LEU A 313 20.26 -10.26 27.13
N GLN A 314 20.47 -11.35 26.38
CA GLN A 314 20.68 -12.69 26.88
C GLN A 314 21.93 -12.80 27.75
N HIS A 315 23.01 -12.08 27.43
CA HIS A 315 24.27 -12.08 28.16
C HIS A 315 24.33 -11.04 29.30
N HIS A 316 23.22 -10.36 29.59
CA HIS A 316 23.19 -9.34 30.64
C HIS A 316 23.54 -9.95 32.03
N PRO A 317 24.34 -9.24 32.87
CA PRO A 317 24.76 -9.74 34.19
C PRO A 317 23.61 -10.19 35.08
N PHE A 318 22.45 -9.58 34.97
CA PHE A 318 21.22 -9.97 35.64
C PHE A 318 20.93 -11.47 35.59
N PHE A 319 21.17 -12.12 34.45
CA PHE A 319 20.87 -13.54 34.25
C PHE A 319 21.89 -14.51 34.86
N ARG A 320 23.01 -14.01 35.39
CA ARG A 320 24.04 -14.86 36.03
C ARG A 320 23.53 -15.52 37.32
N THR A 321 22.71 -14.79 38.07
CA THR A 321 22.15 -15.25 39.37
C THR A 321 20.84 -16.03 39.19
N ILE A 322 20.28 -16.10 37.98
CA ILE A 322 18.99 -16.72 37.72
C ILE A 322 19.19 -18.15 37.23
N GLY A 323 18.55 -19.11 37.92
CA GLY A 323 18.61 -20.53 37.64
C GLY A 323 17.89 -20.94 36.35
N ARG A 324 17.86 -22.25 36.08
CA ARG A 324 17.15 -22.81 34.92
C ARG A 324 15.64 -22.87 35.19
N PHE A 325 14.85 -22.59 34.14
CA PHE A 325 13.41 -22.79 34.17
C PHE A 325 13.07 -24.26 34.04
N LYS A 326 12.32 -24.83 35.00
CA LYS A 326 11.92 -26.24 35.06
C LYS A 326 10.43 -26.44 34.72
N GLY A 327 9.74 -25.39 34.27
CA GLY A 327 8.30 -25.38 34.10
C GLY A 327 7.58 -24.69 35.27
N MET A 328 6.29 -24.46 35.11
CA MET A 328 5.39 -23.92 36.14
C MET A 328 4.26 -24.92 36.35
N SER A 329 3.99 -25.27 37.61
CA SER A 329 2.85 -26.11 37.99
C SER A 329 1.53 -25.33 37.91
N GLN A 330 1.57 -24.03 38.11
CA GLN A 330 0.45 -23.11 37.99
C GLN A 330 0.91 -21.83 37.29
N GLU A 331 0.00 -21.21 36.53
CA GLU A 331 0.28 -19.91 35.87
C GLU A 331 0.44 -18.80 36.90
N SER A 332 1.57 -18.12 36.85
CA SER A 332 1.88 -16.98 37.74
C SER A 332 1.03 -15.77 37.42
N MET A 333 0.38 -15.20 38.42
CA MET A 333 -0.33 -13.91 38.30
C MET A 333 0.59 -12.77 37.85
N VAL A 334 1.87 -12.85 38.17
CA VAL A 334 2.89 -11.88 37.73
C VAL A 334 3.07 -11.95 36.21
N LEU A 335 3.16 -13.14 35.65
CA LEU A 335 3.26 -13.35 34.19
C LEU A 335 1.99 -12.92 33.45
N GLN A 336 0.84 -12.97 34.09
CA GLN A 336 -0.41 -12.55 33.46
C GLN A 336 -0.65 -11.05 33.53
N LYS A 337 -0.30 -10.38 34.64
CA LYS A 337 -0.74 -9.02 34.93
C LYS A 337 0.38 -7.99 35.11
N ALA A 338 1.61 -8.41 35.49
CA ALA A 338 2.67 -7.45 35.77
C ALA A 338 3.26 -6.85 34.48
N THR A 339 3.48 -5.54 34.53
CA THR A 339 4.06 -4.77 33.41
C THR A 339 5.39 -5.37 32.95
N GLY A 340 5.56 -5.55 31.66
CA GLY A 340 6.70 -6.22 31.05
C GLY A 340 6.57 -7.75 31.03
N TYR A 341 6.34 -8.38 32.17
CA TYR A 341 6.19 -9.84 32.26
C TYR A 341 5.00 -10.36 31.45
N SER A 342 3.85 -9.69 31.54
CA SER A 342 2.65 -10.04 30.79
C SER A 342 2.89 -9.97 29.28
N LEU A 343 3.66 -9.01 28.82
CA LEU A 343 3.98 -8.85 27.41
C LEU A 343 4.95 -9.95 26.92
N VAL A 344 5.99 -10.26 27.69
CA VAL A 344 6.91 -11.37 27.41
C VAL A 344 6.14 -12.69 27.35
N TYR A 345 5.25 -12.95 28.33
CA TYR A 345 4.44 -14.16 28.37
C TYR A 345 3.45 -14.25 27.20
N ARG A 346 2.80 -13.12 26.87
CA ARG A 346 1.90 -13.01 25.71
C ARG A 346 2.64 -13.27 24.39
N THR A 347 3.79 -12.63 24.18
CA THR A 347 4.61 -12.84 22.97
C THR A 347 5.07 -14.29 22.87
N TRP A 348 5.53 -14.88 23.97
CA TRP A 348 5.90 -16.29 24.01
C TRP A 348 4.74 -17.21 23.64
N ASN A 349 3.55 -17.00 24.21
CA ASN A 349 2.36 -17.78 23.90
C ASN A 349 1.87 -17.56 22.47
N LEU A 350 1.97 -16.33 21.94
CA LEU A 350 1.65 -16.02 20.55
C LEU A 350 2.58 -16.80 19.61
N LEU A 351 3.88 -16.74 19.85
CA LEU A 351 4.87 -17.49 19.08
C LEU A 351 4.67 -19.01 19.22
N ARG A 352 4.23 -19.51 20.37
CA ARG A 352 3.94 -20.90 20.60
C ARG A 352 2.62 -21.36 19.96
N ARG A 353 1.57 -20.54 19.95
CA ARG A 353 0.29 -20.83 19.28
C ARG A 353 0.42 -20.82 17.77
N ALA A 354 1.30 -20.01 17.26
CA ALA A 354 1.71 -20.12 15.86
C ALA A 354 2.14 -21.56 15.51
N TYR A 355 2.39 -22.41 16.47
CA TYR A 355 2.80 -23.80 16.36
C TYR A 355 1.68 -24.82 16.12
N SER A 356 0.44 -24.53 16.40
CA SER A 356 -0.61 -25.56 16.37
C SER A 356 -1.50 -25.55 15.12
N LEU A 357 -1.21 -24.70 14.14
CA LEU A 357 -2.06 -24.48 12.95
C LEU A 357 -1.60 -25.27 11.72
N ASN A 358 -1.17 -26.49 11.90
CA ASN A 358 -0.35 -27.23 10.93
C ASN A 358 -1.08 -27.85 9.73
N ASP A 359 -2.39 -28.02 9.68
CA ASP A 359 -2.96 -28.93 8.67
C ASP A 359 -3.93 -28.33 7.65
N GLY A 360 -4.25 -27.05 7.69
CA GLY A 360 -5.32 -26.55 6.83
C GLY A 360 -5.07 -25.23 6.10
N LEU A 361 -4.08 -24.46 6.49
CA LEU A 361 -3.96 -23.06 6.08
C LEU A 361 -2.84 -22.74 5.08
N TYR A 362 -2.02 -23.69 4.71
CA TYR A 362 -0.95 -23.50 3.73
C TYR A 362 -1.36 -23.90 2.31
N ARG A 363 -2.42 -23.33 1.79
CA ARG A 363 -2.50 -23.10 0.35
C ARG A 363 -1.75 -21.79 0.10
N LEU A 364 -0.47 -21.92 -0.14
CA LEU A 364 0.39 -20.83 -0.58
C LEU A 364 -0.10 -20.37 -1.95
N GLN A 365 -0.90 -19.31 -1.95
CA GLN A 365 -1.15 -18.57 -3.17
C GLN A 365 0.17 -17.89 -3.54
N THR A 366 0.72 -18.23 -4.69
CA THR A 366 1.66 -17.37 -5.40
C THR A 366 0.95 -16.04 -5.62
N LYS A 367 1.08 -15.12 -4.69
CA LYS A 367 0.61 -13.76 -4.95
C LYS A 367 1.65 -13.10 -5.83
N ASP A 368 1.21 -12.93 -6.90
CA ASP A 368 1.32 -12.12 -8.07
C ASP A 368 2.27 -10.95 -7.87
N ILE A 369 3.38 -10.98 -8.60
CA ILE A 369 4.20 -9.78 -8.85
C ILE A 369 3.31 -8.60 -9.29
N ALA A 370 2.15 -8.86 -9.88
CA ALA A 370 1.15 -7.86 -10.23
C ALA A 370 0.67 -7.07 -9.01
N THR A 371 0.33 -7.74 -7.89
CA THR A 371 -0.08 -7.04 -6.65
C THR A 371 1.07 -6.24 -6.04
N LEU A 372 2.30 -6.74 -6.10
CA LEU A 372 3.47 -5.98 -5.65
C LEU A 372 3.72 -4.76 -6.53
N TYR A 373 3.54 -4.91 -7.82
CA TYR A 373 3.67 -3.83 -8.77
C TYR A 373 2.59 -2.76 -8.57
N GLU A 374 1.34 -3.14 -8.28
CA GLU A 374 0.27 -2.20 -7.90
C GLU A 374 0.66 -1.35 -6.68
N ILE A 375 1.17 -2.00 -5.62
CA ILE A 375 1.61 -1.32 -4.41
C ILE A 375 2.83 -0.43 -4.68
N TRP A 376 3.77 -0.92 -5.46
CA TRP A 376 4.95 -0.16 -5.85
C TRP A 376 4.57 1.08 -6.68
N CYS A 377 3.66 0.94 -7.65
CA CYS A 377 3.12 2.07 -8.41
C CYS A 377 2.45 3.11 -7.49
N PHE A 378 1.70 2.66 -6.48
CA PHE A 378 1.10 3.57 -5.50
C PHE A 378 2.17 4.36 -4.72
N ILE A 379 3.25 3.69 -4.30
CA ILE A 379 4.38 4.33 -3.63
C ILE A 379 5.07 5.34 -4.56
N GLU A 380 5.35 4.95 -5.81
CA GLU A 380 5.99 5.82 -6.79
C GLU A 380 5.14 7.07 -7.13
N VAL A 381 3.84 6.91 -7.34
CA VAL A 381 2.92 8.05 -7.54
C VAL A 381 2.92 8.96 -6.30
N SER A 382 2.97 8.39 -5.09
CA SER A 382 3.06 9.16 -3.85
C SER A 382 4.34 10.00 -3.78
N HIS A 383 5.49 9.42 -4.14
CA HIS A 383 6.77 10.13 -4.18
C HIS A 383 6.76 11.25 -5.21
N ILE A 384 6.25 10.97 -6.42
CA ILE A 384 6.14 11.99 -7.48
C ILE A 384 5.24 13.14 -7.04
N VAL A 385 4.07 12.90 -6.47
CA VAL A 385 3.16 13.95 -5.99
C VAL A 385 3.83 14.79 -4.90
N LYS A 386 4.53 14.18 -3.96
CA LYS A 386 5.28 14.88 -2.91
C LYS A 386 6.37 15.77 -3.51
N GLU A 387 7.17 15.24 -4.45
CA GLU A 387 8.25 15.96 -5.13
C GLU A 387 7.70 17.19 -5.92
N GLN A 388 6.63 17.00 -6.69
CA GLN A 388 6.03 18.05 -7.51
C GLN A 388 5.29 19.12 -6.69
N LEU A 389 4.79 18.78 -5.51
CA LEU A 389 4.21 19.75 -4.58
C LEU A 389 5.25 20.44 -3.70
N HIS A 390 6.54 20.07 -3.82
CA HIS A 390 7.66 20.59 -3.02
C HIS A 390 7.37 20.50 -1.50
N LEU A 391 7.00 19.28 -1.03
CA LEU A 391 6.62 19.01 0.33
C LEU A 391 7.75 18.28 1.09
N GLU A 392 7.87 18.58 2.39
CA GLU A 392 8.73 17.83 3.31
C GLU A 392 8.00 16.60 3.88
N ASP A 393 8.72 15.72 4.61
CA ASP A 393 8.12 14.52 5.20
C ASP A 393 7.01 14.85 6.21
N GLU A 394 7.12 15.99 6.91
CA GLU A 394 6.14 16.45 7.90
C GLU A 394 4.81 16.90 7.28
N ASP A 395 4.82 17.28 5.99
CA ASP A 395 3.66 17.72 5.22
C ASP A 395 2.82 16.55 4.67
N VAL A 396 3.33 15.31 4.81
CA VAL A 396 2.71 14.10 4.28
C VAL A 396 2.16 13.25 5.41
N GLU A 397 0.84 13.18 5.52
CA GLU A 397 0.15 12.36 6.52
C GLU A 397 -0.18 10.98 5.96
N HIS A 398 0.57 9.97 6.37
CA HIS A 398 0.30 8.58 6.02
C HIS A 398 -0.76 7.98 6.96
N ARG A 399 -1.95 7.71 6.43
CA ARG A 399 -3.02 6.96 7.12
C ARG A 399 -3.05 5.50 6.71
N ASN A 400 -1.89 4.98 6.35
CA ASN A 400 -1.76 3.62 5.89
C ASN A 400 -1.75 2.66 7.07
N ARG A 401 -2.67 1.71 7.08
CA ARG A 401 -2.73 0.64 8.05
C ARG A 401 -2.38 -0.68 7.39
N MET A 402 -1.42 -1.37 7.99
CA MET A 402 -1.20 -2.77 7.67
C MET A 402 -2.28 -3.58 8.38
N GLU A 403 -3.09 -4.28 7.61
CA GLU A 403 -4.14 -5.17 8.12
C GLU A 403 -3.66 -6.62 8.08
N MET A 404 -3.91 -7.34 9.16
CA MET A 404 -3.66 -8.77 9.20
C MET A 404 -4.86 -9.48 8.57
N ASN A 405 -4.66 -10.02 7.38
CA ASN A 405 -5.68 -10.79 6.67
C ASN A 405 -5.51 -12.29 7.04
N GLY A 406 -6.36 -12.75 7.96
CA GLY A 406 -6.17 -14.06 8.57
C GLY A 406 -5.16 -14.05 9.70
N ILE A 407 -4.69 -15.23 10.12
CA ILE A 407 -3.86 -15.34 11.33
C ILE A 407 -2.41 -14.91 11.08
N PHE A 408 -1.93 -14.90 9.82
CA PHE A 408 -0.51 -14.70 9.51
C PHE A 408 -0.21 -14.01 8.17
N SER A 409 -1.16 -13.33 7.54
CA SER A 409 -0.87 -12.56 6.33
C SER A 409 -1.10 -11.08 6.54
N TRP A 410 -0.15 -10.28 6.08
CA TRP A 410 -0.23 -8.82 6.12
C TRP A 410 -0.58 -8.32 4.72
N GLU A 411 -1.57 -7.47 4.63
CA GLU A 411 -1.94 -6.78 3.39
C GLU A 411 -1.98 -5.28 3.66
N LEU A 412 -1.67 -4.48 2.66
CA LEU A 412 -1.93 -3.06 2.74
C LEU A 412 -3.46 -2.87 2.80
N GLY A 413 -3.95 -2.19 3.83
CA GLY A 413 -5.38 -1.92 3.99
C GLY A 413 -5.91 -1.22 2.75
N LYS A 414 -7.20 -1.40 2.42
CA LYS A 414 -7.83 -0.84 1.22
C LYS A 414 -8.71 0.35 1.57
N GLY A 415 -8.77 1.31 0.67
CA GLY A 415 -9.62 2.50 0.83
C GLY A 415 -9.14 3.43 1.95
N GLU A 416 -9.98 3.72 2.94
CA GLU A 416 -9.64 4.63 4.05
C GLU A 416 -8.44 4.18 4.89
N HIS A 417 -8.06 2.90 4.80
CA HIS A 417 -6.93 2.32 5.50
C HIS A 417 -5.61 2.42 4.73
N SER A 418 -5.61 2.97 3.51
CA SER A 418 -4.42 3.25 2.71
C SER A 418 -4.60 4.56 1.98
N ARG A 419 -4.50 5.63 2.72
CA ARG A 419 -4.69 7.01 2.30
C ARG A 419 -3.47 7.83 2.67
N ILE A 420 -2.99 8.63 1.72
CA ILE A 420 -1.92 9.61 1.93
C ILE A 420 -2.52 11.00 1.66
N LEU A 421 -2.36 11.89 2.63
CA LEU A 421 -2.79 13.29 2.53
C LEU A 421 -1.57 14.18 2.45
N PHE A 422 -1.54 15.02 1.42
CA PHE A 422 -0.50 16.01 1.18
C PHE A 422 -1.00 17.37 1.60
N ARG A 423 -0.36 17.98 2.58
CA ARG A 423 -0.77 19.24 3.19
C ARG A 423 0.38 20.20 3.28
N LYS A 424 0.10 21.48 3.12
CA LYS A 424 1.05 22.56 3.37
C LYS A 424 0.34 23.64 4.17
N ASP A 425 0.94 24.07 5.28
CA ASP A 425 0.35 25.06 6.18
C ASP A 425 -1.09 24.73 6.62
N GLY A 426 -1.39 23.44 6.81
CA GLY A 426 -2.73 22.95 7.20
C GLY A 426 -3.75 22.87 6.05
N ILE A 427 -3.38 23.28 4.82
CA ILE A 427 -4.23 23.22 3.63
C ILE A 427 -3.97 21.90 2.89
N GLU A 428 -5.04 21.15 2.59
CA GLU A 428 -4.96 19.93 1.79
C GLU A 428 -4.74 20.28 0.32
N LEU A 429 -3.63 19.80 -0.26
CA LEU A 429 -3.26 20.01 -1.66
C LEU A 429 -3.59 18.80 -2.52
N ALA A 430 -3.40 17.61 -1.99
CA ALA A 430 -3.72 16.36 -2.68
C ALA A 430 -4.09 15.25 -1.70
N GLU A 431 -4.80 14.26 -2.23
CA GLU A 431 -5.15 13.02 -1.54
C GLU A 431 -4.93 11.84 -2.49
N LEU A 432 -4.22 10.80 -2.01
CA LEU A 432 -3.95 9.59 -2.76
C LEU A 432 -4.50 8.38 -2.00
N VAL A 433 -5.28 7.53 -2.67
CA VAL A 433 -5.91 6.34 -2.07
C VAL A 433 -5.58 5.09 -2.87
N TYR A 434 -5.13 4.05 -2.19
CA TYR A 434 -4.86 2.74 -2.77
C TYR A 434 -6.10 1.85 -2.71
N ASN A 435 -6.47 1.27 -3.86
CA ASN A 435 -7.50 0.26 -4.03
C ASN A 435 -8.78 0.56 -3.20
N PRO A 436 -9.45 1.69 -3.50
CA PRO A 436 -10.62 2.12 -2.74
C PRO A 436 -11.67 1.02 -2.72
N LYS A 437 -12.18 0.68 -1.52
CA LYS A 437 -13.25 -0.31 -1.37
C LYS A 437 -14.52 0.24 -2.01
N ASN A 438 -15.18 -0.59 -2.83
CA ASN A 438 -16.57 -0.34 -3.16
C ASN A 438 -17.40 -0.48 -1.87
N ALA A 439 -18.16 0.52 -1.51
CA ALA A 439 -19.11 0.39 -0.46
C ALA A 439 -20.20 -0.62 -0.85
N ASP A 440 -20.54 -1.51 0.07
CA ASP A 440 -21.72 -2.33 -0.02
C ASP A 440 -22.97 -1.45 -0.09
N LYS A 441 -23.97 -1.91 -0.78
CA LYS A 441 -25.25 -1.38 -1.26
C LYS A 441 -25.99 -0.25 -0.50
N GLU A 442 -25.54 0.18 0.68
CA GLU A 442 -26.21 1.26 1.45
C GLU A 442 -25.37 2.54 1.62
N ASN A 443 -24.03 2.48 1.36
CA ASN A 443 -23.15 3.64 1.36
C ASN A 443 -22.16 3.53 0.18
N ASP A 444 -22.57 4.03 -0.98
CA ASP A 444 -21.87 3.89 -2.26
C ASP A 444 -20.57 4.73 -2.42
N ASN A 445 -19.79 4.89 -1.37
CA ASN A 445 -18.55 5.64 -1.43
C ASN A 445 -17.39 4.76 -1.91
N VAL A 446 -16.67 5.22 -2.93
CA VAL A 446 -15.45 4.58 -3.50
C VAL A 446 -14.24 4.74 -2.54
N GLY A 447 -14.47 4.74 -1.22
CA GLY A 447 -13.40 4.97 -0.22
C GLY A 447 -12.89 6.41 -0.17
N MET A 448 -13.45 7.30 -0.97
CA MET A 448 -13.26 8.74 -0.94
C MET A 448 -14.60 9.45 -0.68
N LYS A 449 -14.54 10.53 0.06
CA LYS A 449 -15.75 11.28 0.44
C LYS A 449 -16.49 11.73 -0.81
N ASN A 450 -17.76 11.35 -0.90
CA ASN A 450 -18.69 11.72 -1.97
C ASN A 450 -18.44 11.09 -3.36
N LEU A 451 -17.48 10.20 -3.55
CA LEU A 451 -17.37 9.44 -4.78
C LEU A 451 -18.21 8.16 -4.69
N VAL A 452 -19.08 7.96 -5.68
CA VAL A 452 -20.02 6.85 -5.73
C VAL A 452 -20.01 6.17 -7.09
N VAL A 453 -20.37 4.88 -7.10
CA VAL A 453 -20.53 4.09 -8.34
C VAL A 453 -21.98 3.59 -8.40
N PRO A 454 -22.88 4.32 -9.05
CA PRO A 454 -24.31 4.02 -9.01
C PRO A 454 -24.71 2.80 -9.87
N THR A 455 -23.83 2.29 -10.72
CA THR A 455 -24.13 1.20 -11.66
C THR A 455 -23.49 -0.12 -11.22
N VAL A 456 -22.35 -0.47 -11.81
CA VAL A 456 -21.60 -1.70 -11.53
C VAL A 456 -20.34 -1.36 -10.77
N PRO A 457 -20.04 -2.05 -9.66
CA PRO A 457 -18.83 -1.78 -8.86
C PRO A 457 -17.56 -1.71 -9.71
N GLN A 458 -16.80 -0.65 -9.54
CA GLN A 458 -15.52 -0.42 -10.20
C GLN A 458 -14.43 -0.28 -9.14
N LYS A 459 -13.25 -0.81 -9.42
CA LYS A 459 -12.13 -0.84 -8.47
C LYS A 459 -10.85 -0.38 -9.18
N PRO A 460 -10.62 0.93 -9.28
CA PRO A 460 -9.33 1.44 -9.69
C PRO A 460 -8.29 1.14 -8.61
N ASP A 461 -7.05 0.85 -9.01
CA ASP A 461 -5.98 0.53 -8.06
C ASP A 461 -5.54 1.76 -7.28
N ILE A 462 -5.48 2.94 -7.93
CA ILE A 462 -4.99 4.18 -7.34
C ILE A 462 -5.92 5.33 -7.75
N VAL A 463 -6.32 6.14 -6.78
CA VAL A 463 -7.09 7.36 -7.01
C VAL A 463 -6.35 8.56 -6.46
N LEU A 464 -6.05 9.52 -7.31
CA LEU A 464 -5.43 10.81 -6.96
C LEU A 464 -6.47 11.91 -7.05
N GLN A 465 -6.68 12.66 -5.97
CA GLN A 465 -7.44 13.89 -5.98
C GLN A 465 -6.51 15.08 -5.73
N LEU A 466 -6.49 16.02 -6.67
CA LEU A 466 -5.80 17.30 -6.52
C LEU A 466 -6.79 18.36 -6.06
N THR A 467 -6.43 19.11 -5.04
CA THR A 467 -7.25 20.21 -4.53
C THR A 467 -6.85 21.50 -5.22
N LYS A 468 -7.79 22.10 -5.94
CA LYS A 468 -7.63 23.39 -6.63
C LYS A 468 -8.43 24.46 -5.91
N ASN A 469 -7.88 25.68 -5.88
CA ASN A 469 -8.50 26.82 -5.22
C ASN A 469 -8.66 28.02 -6.18
N ASP A 470 -8.59 27.77 -7.49
CA ASP A 470 -8.64 28.82 -8.52
C ASP A 470 -10.07 29.23 -8.89
N LEU A 471 -10.97 28.29 -9.13
CA LEU A 471 -12.39 28.58 -9.37
C LEU A 471 -13.21 28.59 -8.07
N GLN A 472 -13.12 27.53 -7.29
CA GLN A 472 -13.83 27.36 -6.04
C GLN A 472 -12.87 26.85 -4.97
N GLN A 473 -13.03 27.31 -3.73
CA GLN A 473 -12.18 26.84 -2.64
C GLN A 473 -12.42 25.34 -2.36
N GLY A 474 -11.33 24.58 -2.36
CA GLY A 474 -11.39 23.15 -2.10
C GLY A 474 -11.98 22.30 -3.22
N MET A 475 -12.02 22.81 -4.47
CA MET A 475 -12.45 22.03 -5.63
C MET A 475 -11.48 20.86 -5.85
N LYS A 476 -12.03 19.65 -5.93
CA LYS A 476 -11.22 18.44 -6.14
C LYS A 476 -11.28 18.01 -7.61
N MET A 477 -10.12 17.63 -8.15
CA MET A 477 -9.96 17.05 -9.48
C MET A 477 -9.49 15.61 -9.32
N THR A 478 -10.27 14.66 -9.81
CA THR A 478 -10.03 13.23 -9.59
C THR A 478 -9.41 12.58 -10.83
N TYR A 479 -8.28 11.89 -10.61
CA TYR A 479 -7.54 11.12 -11.61
C TYR A 479 -7.39 9.69 -11.14
N LEU A 480 -7.53 8.74 -12.07
CA LEU A 480 -7.44 7.31 -11.79
C LEU A 480 -6.17 6.74 -12.41
N PHE A 481 -5.47 5.89 -11.67
CA PHE A 481 -4.39 5.08 -12.18
C PHE A 481 -4.66 3.61 -11.89
N ASP A 482 -4.33 2.75 -12.84
CA ASP A 482 -4.52 1.32 -12.74
C ASP A 482 -3.22 0.63 -13.16
N ALA A 483 -2.66 -0.17 -12.29
CA ALA A 483 -1.36 -0.78 -12.49
C ALA A 483 -1.50 -2.17 -13.09
N LYS A 484 -0.83 -2.42 -14.20
CA LYS A 484 -0.88 -3.70 -14.91
C LYS A 484 0.51 -4.21 -15.20
N TYR A 485 0.95 -5.22 -14.45
CA TYR A 485 2.25 -5.87 -14.69
C TYR A 485 2.18 -6.79 -15.92
N ARG A 486 1.84 -6.19 -17.05
CA ARG A 486 1.67 -6.88 -18.33
C ARG A 486 1.97 -5.96 -19.50
N ILE A 487 2.59 -6.51 -20.54
CA ILE A 487 2.85 -5.88 -21.84
C ILE A 487 2.13 -6.70 -22.91
N ASP A 488 1.35 -6.06 -23.79
CA ASP A 488 0.68 -6.78 -24.87
C ASP A 488 1.57 -7.00 -26.09
N GLY A 489 2.32 -5.99 -26.49
CA GLY A 489 3.18 -6.06 -27.65
C GLY A 489 4.25 -4.99 -27.68
N ARG A 490 4.85 -4.80 -28.85
CA ARG A 490 5.83 -3.73 -29.12
C ARG A 490 5.50 -3.10 -30.47
N ASP A 491 5.41 -1.79 -30.49
CA ASP A 491 5.19 -1.01 -31.71
C ASP A 491 6.28 0.05 -31.83
N ASN A 492 6.95 0.09 -33.01
CA ASN A 492 8.02 1.03 -33.31
C ASN A 492 9.13 1.14 -32.21
N GLY A 493 9.46 -0.02 -31.61
CA GLY A 493 10.49 -0.06 -30.55
C GLY A 493 10.01 0.30 -29.14
N VAL A 494 8.71 0.62 -28.98
CA VAL A 494 8.08 0.95 -27.70
C VAL A 494 7.12 -0.14 -27.29
N ASP A 495 7.15 -0.57 -26.04
CA ASP A 495 6.20 -1.53 -25.49
C ASP A 495 4.79 -0.93 -25.38
N THR A 496 3.78 -1.74 -25.67
CA THR A 496 2.38 -1.31 -25.63
C THR A 496 1.64 -1.83 -24.40
N PRO A 497 0.78 -0.98 -23.77
CA PRO A 497 -0.04 -1.40 -22.64
C PRO A 497 -1.11 -2.41 -23.07
N PRO A 498 -1.71 -3.15 -22.11
CA PRO A 498 -2.83 -4.03 -22.38
C PRO A 498 -4.06 -3.26 -22.90
N GLU A 499 -4.60 -3.63 -24.07
CA GLU A 499 -5.78 -2.97 -24.65
C GLU A 499 -7.04 -3.12 -23.78
N ASP A 500 -7.22 -4.27 -23.12
CA ASP A 500 -8.33 -4.50 -22.19
C ASP A 500 -8.26 -3.57 -20.98
N ALA A 501 -7.05 -3.20 -20.53
CA ALA A 501 -6.85 -2.23 -19.45
C ALA A 501 -7.21 -0.80 -19.89
N ILE A 502 -6.87 -0.39 -21.10
CA ILE A 502 -7.32 0.90 -21.66
C ILE A 502 -8.85 0.96 -21.72
N ASN A 503 -9.51 -0.11 -22.19
CA ASN A 503 -10.97 -0.20 -22.18
C ASN A 503 -11.55 -0.14 -20.75
N GLN A 504 -10.83 -0.65 -19.76
CA GLN A 504 -11.20 -0.55 -18.36
C GLN A 504 -11.17 0.90 -17.86
N MET A 505 -10.22 1.72 -18.30
CA MET A 505 -10.15 3.15 -17.95
C MET A 505 -11.34 3.94 -18.46
N HIS A 506 -11.80 3.65 -19.68
CA HIS A 506 -13.05 4.23 -20.18
C HIS A 506 -14.24 3.92 -19.28
N ARG A 507 -14.37 2.65 -18.85
CA ARG A 507 -15.45 2.25 -17.92
C ARG A 507 -15.34 2.91 -16.57
N TYR A 508 -14.14 3.00 -15.99
CA TYR A 508 -13.92 3.65 -14.70
C TYR A 508 -14.30 5.13 -14.74
N ARG A 509 -13.80 5.87 -15.73
CA ARG A 509 -14.11 7.30 -15.89
C ARG A 509 -15.62 7.55 -16.02
N ASP A 510 -16.34 6.66 -16.72
CA ASP A 510 -17.77 6.86 -16.96
C ASP A 510 -18.67 6.34 -15.84
N ALA A 511 -18.20 5.43 -14.98
CA ALA A 511 -18.99 4.82 -13.92
C ALA A 511 -18.89 5.54 -12.56
N ILE A 512 -17.85 6.33 -12.31
CA ILE A 512 -17.61 7.00 -11.03
C ILE A 512 -18.12 8.42 -11.07
N TYR A 513 -18.94 8.80 -10.08
CA TYR A 513 -19.59 10.10 -9.96
C TYR A 513 -19.34 10.71 -8.57
N TYR A 514 -19.41 12.03 -8.51
CA TYR A 514 -19.50 12.79 -7.28
C TYR A 514 -20.97 12.91 -6.87
N LYS A 515 -21.30 12.57 -5.63
CA LYS A 515 -22.61 12.77 -5.04
C LYS A 515 -22.66 14.06 -4.28
N ASP A 516 -23.35 15.03 -4.84
CA ASP A 516 -23.68 16.28 -4.18
C ASP A 516 -24.90 16.04 -3.26
N TYR A 517 -24.64 15.95 -1.97
CA TYR A 517 -25.70 15.67 -0.98
C TYR A 517 -26.66 16.85 -0.79
N ASP A 518 -26.18 18.08 -0.99
CA ASP A 518 -27.00 19.29 -0.85
C ASP A 518 -27.98 19.43 -2.02
N ALA A 519 -27.52 19.18 -3.24
CA ALA A 519 -28.33 19.20 -4.44
C ALA A 519 -29.02 17.86 -4.73
N ASN A 520 -28.70 16.80 -3.99
CA ASN A 520 -29.13 15.41 -4.25
C ASN A 520 -28.91 14.99 -5.72
N ALA A 521 -27.79 15.36 -6.29
CA ALA A 521 -27.46 15.17 -7.69
C ALA A 521 -26.13 14.39 -7.84
N LEU A 522 -26.02 13.67 -8.95
CA LEU A 522 -24.77 13.03 -9.37
C LEU A 522 -24.07 13.92 -10.41
N LYS A 523 -22.81 14.24 -10.18
CA LYS A 523 -21.97 15.03 -11.07
C LYS A 523 -20.79 14.21 -11.56
N LYS A 524 -20.34 14.41 -12.80
CA LYS A 524 -19.09 13.81 -13.27
C LYS A 524 -17.92 14.49 -12.59
N GLU A 525 -17.01 13.71 -12.06
CA GLU A 525 -15.87 14.18 -11.28
C GLU A 525 -14.54 13.66 -11.83
N VAL A 526 -14.53 12.44 -12.42
CA VAL A 526 -13.30 11.84 -12.91
C VAL A 526 -12.87 12.49 -14.21
N ILE A 527 -11.70 13.12 -14.17
CA ILE A 527 -11.12 13.85 -15.30
C ILE A 527 -10.44 12.88 -16.28
N GLY A 528 -9.63 11.96 -15.77
CA GLY A 528 -8.87 11.03 -16.60
C GLY A 528 -8.56 9.70 -15.93
N GLY A 529 -8.16 8.73 -16.75
CA GLY A 529 -7.76 7.40 -16.31
C GLY A 529 -6.53 6.91 -17.07
N TYR A 530 -5.53 6.42 -16.35
CA TYR A 530 -4.22 6.10 -16.90
C TYR A 530 -3.74 4.75 -16.44
N ILE A 531 -3.14 3.98 -17.37
CA ILE A 531 -2.51 2.70 -17.07
C ILE A 531 -1.05 2.93 -16.73
N LEU A 532 -0.58 2.31 -15.64
CA LEU A 532 0.83 2.17 -15.30
C LEU A 532 1.27 0.75 -15.65
N PHE A 533 2.25 0.58 -16.52
CA PHE A 533 2.69 -0.74 -16.97
C PHE A 533 4.22 -0.80 -17.08
N PRO A 534 4.86 -1.98 -16.89
CA PRO A 534 6.32 -2.10 -16.88
C PRO A 534 6.93 -2.09 -18.29
N GLY A 535 6.45 -1.18 -19.14
CA GLY A 535 6.90 -1.00 -20.51
C GLY A 535 8.31 -0.44 -20.61
N ASP A 536 8.93 -0.66 -21.75
CA ASP A 536 10.23 -0.16 -22.17
C ASP A 536 10.14 0.57 -23.50
N GLY A 537 10.99 1.53 -23.70
CA GLY A 537 11.08 2.29 -24.94
C GLY A 537 11.91 3.55 -24.75
N ASP A 538 12.41 4.07 -25.85
CA ASP A 538 13.02 5.40 -25.86
C ASP A 538 11.96 6.45 -25.46
N PRO A 539 12.23 7.37 -24.52
CA PRO A 539 11.26 8.36 -24.06
C PRO A 539 10.64 9.21 -25.17
N ASP A 540 11.43 9.58 -26.17
CA ASP A 540 10.93 10.32 -27.34
C ASP A 540 9.96 9.45 -28.19
N GLY A 541 10.27 8.15 -28.32
CA GLY A 541 9.39 7.17 -28.95
C GLY A 541 8.09 6.96 -28.18
N VAL A 542 8.17 6.89 -26.84
CA VAL A 542 7.00 6.80 -25.95
C VAL A 542 6.12 8.05 -26.11
N ALA A 543 6.70 9.24 -26.08
CA ALA A 543 5.99 10.50 -26.20
C ALA A 543 5.18 10.64 -27.51
N VAL A 544 5.63 10.02 -28.59
CA VAL A 544 4.93 10.00 -29.88
C VAL A 544 4.02 8.78 -30.07
N SER A 545 4.02 7.82 -29.14
CA SER A 545 3.19 6.62 -29.20
C SER A 545 1.71 6.96 -29.12
N LYS A 546 0.86 6.06 -29.65
CA LYS A 546 -0.60 6.21 -29.64
C LYS A 546 -1.15 6.42 -28.22
N PHE A 547 -0.77 5.56 -27.30
CA PHE A 547 -1.34 5.54 -25.95
C PHE A 547 -0.84 6.68 -25.04
N TYR A 548 0.28 7.32 -25.38
CA TYR A 548 0.72 8.53 -24.71
C TYR A 548 0.04 9.79 -25.28
N LYS A 549 -0.13 9.88 -26.61
CA LYS A 549 -0.86 10.99 -27.26
C LYS A 549 -2.31 11.09 -26.80
N THR A 550 -2.99 9.95 -26.62
CA THR A 550 -4.38 9.92 -26.14
C THR A 550 -4.57 10.48 -24.74
N ILE A 551 -3.50 10.60 -23.94
CA ILE A 551 -3.54 11.29 -22.63
C ILE A 551 -3.99 12.74 -22.83
N LYS A 552 -3.39 13.46 -23.79
CA LYS A 552 -3.74 14.86 -24.09
C LYS A 552 -5.03 15.01 -24.89
N GLU A 553 -5.37 14.03 -25.73
CA GLU A 553 -6.52 14.10 -26.62
C GLU A 553 -7.85 13.75 -25.91
N VAL A 554 -7.83 12.74 -25.04
CA VAL A 554 -9.07 12.18 -24.44
C VAL A 554 -8.97 11.92 -22.94
N ASN A 555 -7.88 12.34 -22.28
CA ASN A 555 -7.59 12.09 -20.87
C ASN A 555 -7.58 10.59 -20.49
N ILE A 556 -7.23 9.73 -21.43
CA ILE A 556 -7.04 8.29 -21.23
C ILE A 556 -5.79 7.86 -21.97
N GLY A 557 -4.93 7.10 -21.33
CA GLY A 557 -3.71 6.62 -21.94
C GLY A 557 -2.89 5.75 -20.99
N ALA A 558 -1.58 5.64 -21.26
CA ALA A 558 -0.71 4.79 -20.49
C ALA A 558 0.69 5.39 -20.34
N PHE A 559 1.29 5.13 -19.19
CA PHE A 559 2.68 5.48 -18.87
C PHE A 559 3.49 4.21 -18.65
N PRO A 560 4.62 4.04 -19.34
CA PRO A 560 5.59 3.04 -18.97
C PRO A 560 6.22 3.43 -17.64
N LEU A 561 6.15 2.53 -16.66
CA LEU A 561 6.70 2.73 -15.34
C LEU A 561 7.37 1.43 -14.89
N ARG A 562 8.69 1.40 -14.99
CA ARG A 562 9.52 0.25 -14.66
C ARG A 562 10.48 0.58 -13.51
N PRO A 563 10.71 -0.33 -12.57
CA PRO A 563 11.72 -0.12 -11.53
C PRO A 563 13.09 0.23 -12.12
N LYS A 564 13.74 1.27 -11.58
CA LYS A 564 15.02 1.84 -12.02
C LYS A 564 15.03 2.57 -13.37
N ASP A 565 13.94 2.67 -14.06
CA ASP A 565 13.83 3.42 -15.30
C ASP A 565 13.53 4.89 -15.01
N VAL A 566 14.58 5.67 -14.82
CA VAL A 566 14.46 7.10 -14.48
C VAL A 566 13.91 7.92 -15.64
N GLU A 567 14.25 7.54 -16.89
CA GLU A 567 13.89 8.35 -18.06
C GLU A 567 12.38 8.26 -18.36
N ASN A 568 11.79 7.06 -18.35
CA ASN A 568 10.36 6.91 -18.54
C ASN A 568 9.56 7.37 -17.30
N ARG A 569 10.12 7.28 -16.09
CA ARG A 569 9.52 7.86 -14.87
C ARG A 569 9.30 9.37 -15.03
N LYS A 570 10.21 10.11 -15.68
CA LYS A 570 10.08 11.55 -15.93
C LYS A 570 8.83 11.91 -16.76
N LEU A 571 8.34 11.01 -17.61
CA LEU A 571 7.12 11.26 -18.37
C LEU A 571 5.90 11.36 -17.43
N LEU A 572 5.83 10.52 -16.44
CA LEU A 572 4.78 10.57 -15.41
C LEU A 572 4.98 11.75 -14.46
N GLU A 573 6.23 12.09 -14.10
CA GLU A 573 6.57 13.27 -13.29
C GLU A 573 6.09 14.56 -13.97
N ASN A 574 6.48 14.77 -15.23
CA ASN A 574 6.08 15.94 -16.01
C ASN A 574 4.56 16.03 -16.16
N PHE A 575 3.89 14.89 -16.35
CA PHE A 575 2.44 14.85 -16.42
C PHE A 575 1.78 15.25 -15.10
N ILE A 576 2.22 14.70 -13.96
CA ILE A 576 1.69 15.08 -12.65
C ILE A 576 1.97 16.54 -12.33
N GLU A 577 3.15 17.06 -12.70
CA GLU A 577 3.48 18.49 -12.62
C GLU A 577 2.50 19.33 -13.45
N GLU A 578 2.25 18.94 -14.72
CA GLU A 578 1.25 19.59 -15.58
C GLU A 578 -0.14 19.60 -14.93
N LEU A 579 -0.58 18.47 -14.35
CA LEU A 579 -1.86 18.39 -13.62
C LEU A 579 -1.92 19.34 -12.42
N ILE A 580 -0.81 19.49 -11.69
CA ILE A 580 -0.73 20.39 -10.53
C ILE A 580 -0.77 21.85 -10.98
N GLN A 581 -0.08 22.20 -12.06
CA GLN A 581 0.04 23.57 -12.56
C GLN A 581 -1.18 24.03 -13.35
N THR A 582 -1.84 23.14 -14.12
CA THR A 582 -2.99 23.46 -14.96
C THR A 582 -4.15 23.99 -14.12
N LYS A 583 -4.77 25.06 -14.59
CA LYS A 583 -5.94 25.67 -13.94
C LYS A 583 -7.19 24.80 -14.07
N SER A 584 -8.09 24.89 -13.09
CA SER A 584 -9.32 24.09 -13.09
C SER A 584 -10.19 24.34 -14.33
N TYR A 585 -10.29 25.57 -14.78
CA TYR A 585 -11.12 25.92 -15.93
C TYR A 585 -10.56 25.32 -17.24
N GLU A 586 -9.24 25.26 -17.40
CA GLU A 586 -8.58 24.61 -18.55
C GLU A 586 -8.87 23.13 -18.55
N THR A 587 -8.70 22.48 -17.38
CA THR A 587 -8.99 21.04 -17.21
C THR A 587 -10.45 20.73 -17.53
N ILE A 588 -11.38 21.53 -17.03
CA ILE A 588 -12.83 21.35 -17.26
C ILE A 588 -13.16 21.57 -18.74
N ALA A 589 -12.57 22.58 -19.39
CA ALA A 589 -12.79 22.86 -20.81
C ALA A 589 -12.42 21.68 -21.71
N HIS A 590 -11.37 20.93 -21.37
CA HIS A 590 -10.96 19.74 -22.10
C HIS A 590 -11.91 18.54 -21.94
N VAL A 591 -12.67 18.47 -20.85
CA VAL A 591 -13.56 17.33 -20.55
C VAL A 591 -14.95 17.49 -21.16
N ILE A 592 -15.37 18.72 -21.46
CA ILE A 592 -16.70 19.01 -21.98
C ILE A 592 -16.74 18.78 -23.50
N PRO A 593 -17.77 18.08 -24.06
CA PRO A 593 -17.93 17.93 -25.49
C PRO A 593 -18.14 19.30 -26.19
N GLN A 594 -17.23 19.67 -27.10
CA GLN A 594 -17.24 21.00 -27.72
C GLN A 594 -17.95 21.02 -29.09
N LYS A 595 -18.11 19.87 -29.77
CA LYS A 595 -18.70 19.82 -31.10
C LYS A 595 -20.21 20.08 -31.05
N GLY A 596 -20.62 21.23 -31.57
CA GLY A 596 -22.03 21.64 -31.69
C GLY A 596 -22.63 22.24 -30.43
N THR A 597 -21.88 22.37 -29.35
CA THR A 597 -22.31 23.08 -28.16
C THR A 597 -21.27 24.17 -27.82
N TYR A 598 -21.69 25.40 -27.82
CA TYR A 598 -20.93 26.50 -27.24
C TYR A 598 -21.18 26.45 -25.74
N VAL A 599 -20.36 25.68 -25.02
CA VAL A 599 -20.37 25.66 -23.57
C VAL A 599 -19.24 26.60 -23.12
N GLU A 600 -19.60 27.79 -22.71
CA GLU A 600 -18.70 28.56 -21.86
C GLU A 600 -18.56 27.80 -20.55
N VAL A 601 -17.39 27.25 -20.35
CA VAL A 601 -17.00 26.72 -19.05
C VAL A 601 -17.21 27.85 -18.06
N GLY A 602 -17.77 27.56 -16.89
CA GLY A 602 -18.17 28.54 -15.86
C GLY A 602 -17.06 29.41 -15.30
N ASN A 603 -16.31 30.05 -16.17
CA ASN A 603 -15.22 30.98 -15.90
C ASN A 603 -15.59 32.46 -16.21
N ARG A 604 -16.88 32.69 -16.58
CA ARG A 604 -17.36 34.05 -16.89
C ARG A 604 -17.56 34.86 -15.64
N VAL A 605 -16.99 36.02 -15.62
CA VAL A 605 -16.89 36.94 -14.48
C VAL A 605 -17.57 38.24 -14.79
N LEU A 606 -18.48 38.65 -13.93
CA LEU A 606 -19.02 40.01 -13.92
C LEU A 606 -18.18 40.87 -12.98
N ILE A 607 -17.56 41.90 -13.49
CA ILE A 607 -16.91 42.94 -12.68
C ILE A 607 -17.92 44.09 -12.50
N GLY A 608 -18.27 44.37 -11.24
CA GLY A 608 -19.19 45.46 -10.90
C GLY A 608 -18.51 46.58 -10.09
N LEU A 609 -18.76 47.82 -10.44
CA LEU A 609 -18.25 48.97 -9.72
C LEU A 609 -18.97 49.13 -8.38
N VAL A 610 -18.19 49.11 -7.29
CA VAL A 610 -18.66 49.42 -5.92
C VAL A 610 -18.06 50.73 -5.48
N LYS A 611 -18.91 51.74 -5.35
CA LYS A 611 -18.49 53.09 -4.92
C LYS A 611 -18.46 53.19 -3.40
N GLU A 612 -17.59 54.05 -2.86
CA GLU A 612 -17.44 54.27 -1.42
C GLU A 612 -18.72 54.81 -0.74
N ASP A 613 -19.55 55.54 -1.46
CA ASP A 613 -20.84 56.04 -0.99
C ASP A 613 -21.97 55.02 -1.05
N ASN A 614 -21.69 53.78 -1.50
CA ASN A 614 -22.66 52.72 -1.61
C ASN A 614 -22.78 51.94 -0.29
N ILE A 615 -23.99 51.66 0.12
CA ILE A 615 -24.29 50.85 1.32
C ILE A 615 -23.57 49.47 1.28
N GLN A 616 -23.35 48.91 0.08
CA GLN A 616 -22.66 47.63 -0.10
C GLN A 616 -21.14 47.70 0.13
N TYR A 617 -20.54 48.95 0.12
CA TYR A 617 -19.11 49.13 0.12
C TYR A 617 -18.40 48.42 1.30
N GLN A 618 -18.92 48.61 2.51
CA GLN A 618 -18.30 48.05 3.70
C GLN A 618 -18.27 46.52 3.68
N ALA A 619 -19.36 45.87 3.27
CA ALA A 619 -19.44 44.41 3.18
C ALA A 619 -18.45 43.85 2.15
N PHE A 620 -18.20 44.53 1.04
CA PHE A 620 -17.18 44.13 0.08
C PHE A 620 -15.76 44.45 0.54
N ALA A 621 -15.54 45.51 1.29
CA ALA A 621 -14.24 45.84 1.87
C ALA A 621 -13.82 44.80 2.90
N ASP A 622 -14.74 44.32 3.69
CA ASP A 622 -14.53 43.32 4.76
C ASP A 622 -14.59 41.85 4.25
N GLY A 623 -15.00 41.62 2.99
CA GLY A 623 -15.13 40.29 2.40
C GLY A 623 -16.38 39.51 2.93
N THR A 624 -17.35 40.20 3.53
CA THR A 624 -18.56 39.60 4.13
C THR A 624 -19.80 39.74 3.27
N ALA A 625 -19.66 40.33 2.05
CA ALA A 625 -20.78 40.56 1.15
C ALA A 625 -21.45 39.25 0.72
N THR A 626 -22.76 39.17 0.89
CA THR A 626 -23.61 38.03 0.45
C THR A 626 -24.55 38.42 -0.69
N LEU A 627 -24.63 39.70 -1.01
CA LEU A 627 -25.52 40.24 -2.04
C LEU A 627 -24.84 41.39 -2.76
N TYR A 628 -24.96 41.41 -4.09
CA TYR A 628 -24.69 42.59 -4.91
C TYR A 628 -25.95 42.99 -5.68
N TYR A 629 -26.33 44.25 -5.67
CA TYR A 629 -27.44 44.74 -6.47
C TYR A 629 -26.99 45.85 -7.41
N THR A 630 -27.60 45.85 -8.59
CA THR A 630 -27.26 46.79 -9.67
C THR A 630 -27.94 48.14 -9.49
N GLY A 631 -27.49 49.13 -10.26
CA GLY A 631 -28.28 50.33 -10.51
C GLY A 631 -29.63 50.00 -11.21
N LYS A 632 -30.32 51.03 -11.63
CA LYS A 632 -31.62 50.90 -12.36
C LYS A 632 -31.49 50.27 -13.75
N GLN A 633 -30.32 50.36 -14.33
CA GLN A 633 -30.05 49.83 -15.66
C GLN A 633 -28.96 48.74 -15.58
N PHE A 634 -29.17 47.63 -16.28
CA PHE A 634 -28.19 46.60 -16.50
C PHE A 634 -28.00 46.40 -18.01
N PRO A 635 -26.75 46.21 -18.49
CA PRO A 635 -26.49 46.06 -19.93
C PRO A 635 -27.20 44.82 -20.49
N THR A 636 -28.03 45.01 -21.53
CA THR A 636 -28.72 43.92 -22.22
C THR A 636 -27.78 43.04 -23.04
N THR A 637 -26.55 43.47 -23.24
CA THR A 637 -25.50 42.69 -23.91
C THR A 637 -24.86 41.61 -23.06
N ILE A 638 -25.09 41.64 -21.73
CA ILE A 638 -24.56 40.63 -20.79
C ILE A 638 -25.60 39.56 -20.61
N ALA A 639 -25.25 38.32 -20.98
CA ALA A 639 -26.10 37.15 -20.79
C ALA A 639 -26.00 36.70 -19.33
N LEU A 640 -27.09 36.91 -18.55
CA LEU A 640 -27.12 36.60 -17.13
C LEU A 640 -26.90 35.09 -16.82
N GLN A 641 -27.35 34.24 -17.73
CA GLN A 641 -27.21 32.77 -17.60
C GLN A 641 -25.76 32.28 -17.68
N ASP A 642 -24.88 33.07 -18.27
CA ASP A 642 -23.48 32.70 -18.49
C ASP A 642 -22.58 33.21 -17.36
N LEU A 643 -23.11 34.05 -16.46
CA LEU A 643 -22.36 34.62 -15.34
C LEU A 643 -22.28 33.60 -14.18
N HIS A 644 -21.07 33.24 -13.80
CA HIS A 644 -20.81 32.33 -12.69
C HIS A 644 -20.12 33.04 -11.53
N PHE A 645 -19.31 34.07 -11.81
CA PHE A 645 -18.55 34.75 -10.79
C PHE A 645 -18.78 36.26 -10.84
N PHE A 646 -18.66 36.88 -9.67
CA PHE A 646 -18.70 38.29 -9.46
C PHE A 646 -17.40 38.76 -8.79
N MET A 647 -16.84 39.85 -9.30
CA MET A 647 -15.71 40.53 -8.68
C MET A 647 -16.00 42.00 -8.47
N PRO A 648 -15.98 42.50 -7.23
CA PRO A 648 -16.17 43.92 -6.98
C PRO A 648 -14.96 44.74 -7.44
N TYR A 649 -15.18 45.77 -8.25
CA TYR A 649 -14.20 46.80 -8.52
C TYR A 649 -14.38 47.95 -7.55
N ILE A 650 -13.40 48.17 -6.68
CA ILE A 650 -13.35 49.28 -5.72
C ILE A 650 -12.34 50.28 -6.24
N LYS A 651 -12.79 51.54 -6.48
CA LYS A 651 -11.91 52.60 -6.99
C LYS A 651 -10.73 52.82 -6.05
N GLY A 652 -9.52 52.81 -6.59
CA GLY A 652 -8.29 52.93 -5.83
C GLY A 652 -7.75 51.62 -5.22
N GLN A 653 -8.58 50.58 -5.10
CA GLN A 653 -8.16 49.24 -4.59
C GLN A 653 -8.11 48.19 -5.70
N GLY A 654 -8.83 48.40 -6.82
CA GLY A 654 -8.90 47.46 -7.94
C GLY A 654 -9.85 46.28 -7.67
N VAL A 655 -9.61 45.19 -8.39
CA VAL A 655 -10.38 43.94 -8.31
C VAL A 655 -9.55 42.90 -7.57
N ARG A 656 -10.01 42.37 -6.45
CA ARG A 656 -9.20 41.43 -5.64
C ARG A 656 -9.96 40.22 -5.09
N ASP A 657 -11.25 40.36 -4.84
CA ASP A 657 -12.05 39.30 -4.20
C ASP A 657 -12.96 38.66 -5.25
N VAL A 658 -13.06 37.33 -5.19
CA VAL A 658 -13.88 36.51 -6.09
C VAL A 658 -15.08 35.94 -5.30
N TYR A 659 -16.26 36.13 -5.86
CA TYR A 659 -17.52 35.60 -5.33
C TYR A 659 -18.16 34.71 -6.39
N GLU A 660 -18.70 33.59 -5.98
CA GLU A 660 -19.58 32.73 -6.79
C GLU A 660 -21.00 33.33 -6.80
N ILE A 661 -21.61 33.46 -7.98
CA ILE A 661 -23.00 33.85 -8.12
C ILE A 661 -23.86 32.61 -7.91
N THR A 662 -24.55 32.54 -6.78
CA THR A 662 -25.41 31.39 -6.44
C THR A 662 -26.81 31.53 -6.99
N LYS A 663 -27.32 32.77 -7.12
CA LYS A 663 -28.66 33.07 -7.62
C LYS A 663 -28.73 34.49 -8.16
N VAL A 664 -29.54 34.66 -9.19
CA VAL A 664 -29.92 36.00 -9.71
C VAL A 664 -31.41 36.21 -9.52
N ARG A 665 -31.78 37.31 -8.92
CA ARG A 665 -33.20 37.67 -8.69
C ARG A 665 -33.44 39.15 -8.86
N THR A 666 -34.71 39.54 -8.99
CA THR A 666 -35.08 40.93 -9.05
C THR A 666 -35.56 41.39 -7.67
N ILE A 667 -35.05 42.54 -7.21
CA ILE A 667 -35.46 43.15 -5.94
C ILE A 667 -35.92 44.59 -6.20
N THR A 668 -36.72 45.14 -5.25
CA THR A 668 -37.09 46.54 -5.30
C THR A 668 -35.96 47.44 -4.80
N SER A 669 -35.97 48.69 -5.19
CA SER A 669 -35.01 49.65 -4.65
C SER A 669 -35.16 49.85 -3.14
N LYS A 670 -36.35 49.71 -2.60
CA LYS A 670 -36.62 49.74 -1.16
C LYS A 670 -35.88 48.57 -0.44
N GLU A 671 -36.05 47.39 -0.96
CA GLU A 671 -35.31 46.19 -0.45
C GLU A 671 -33.78 46.36 -0.58
N ALA A 672 -33.31 46.88 -1.71
CA ALA A 672 -31.89 47.06 -1.96
C ALA A 672 -31.25 48.08 -1.00
N LYS A 673 -31.94 49.15 -0.68
CA LYS A 673 -31.45 50.21 0.21
C LYS A 673 -31.70 49.97 1.68
N GLN A 674 -32.45 48.91 2.04
CA GLN A 674 -32.84 48.58 3.42
C GLN A 674 -33.51 49.80 4.15
N THR A 675 -34.35 50.55 3.45
CA THR A 675 -34.98 51.73 3.99
C THR A 675 -36.52 51.56 3.99
N ASP A 676 -37.17 52.10 4.97
CA ASP A 676 -38.63 52.09 5.08
C ASP A 676 -39.30 53.30 4.37
N GLU A 677 -38.53 54.21 3.80
CA GLU A 677 -39.06 55.37 3.10
C GLU A 677 -39.67 54.98 1.74
N ASP A 678 -40.90 55.37 1.52
CA ASP A 678 -41.60 55.22 0.26
C ASP A 678 -41.41 56.50 -0.57
N ASP A 679 -40.34 56.57 -1.33
CA ASP A 679 -40.09 57.59 -2.33
C ASP A 679 -40.50 57.10 -3.74
N ALA A 680 -40.51 58.00 -4.72
CA ALA A 680 -40.88 57.66 -6.10
C ALA A 680 -39.95 56.60 -6.74
N ASP A 681 -38.81 56.33 -6.11
CA ASP A 681 -37.80 55.38 -6.55
C ASP A 681 -37.91 54.00 -5.85
N SER A 682 -38.66 53.92 -4.79
CA SER A 682 -38.77 52.75 -3.93
C SER A 682 -39.25 51.49 -4.66
N LYS A 683 -40.15 51.66 -5.66
CA LYS A 683 -40.72 50.60 -6.49
C LYS A 683 -39.85 50.18 -7.70
N ALA A 684 -38.77 50.91 -8.01
CA ALA A 684 -37.93 50.58 -9.12
C ALA A 684 -37.26 49.22 -8.93
N LEU A 685 -37.22 48.38 -9.99
CA LEU A 685 -36.65 47.03 -9.95
C LEU A 685 -35.14 47.11 -10.21
N ARG A 686 -34.41 46.30 -9.49
CA ARG A 686 -32.95 46.10 -9.61
C ARG A 686 -32.63 44.63 -9.70
N LEU A 687 -31.58 44.27 -10.45
CA LEU A 687 -31.02 42.93 -10.41
C LEU A 687 -30.19 42.76 -9.15
N ALA A 688 -30.35 41.64 -8.48
CA ALA A 688 -29.57 41.24 -7.32
C ALA A 688 -28.91 39.89 -7.58
N PHE A 689 -27.62 39.83 -7.28
CA PHE A 689 -26.83 38.62 -7.33
C PHE A 689 -26.55 38.15 -5.91
N GLU A 690 -27.05 36.99 -5.54
CA GLU A 690 -26.70 36.33 -4.28
C GLU A 690 -25.29 35.76 -4.42
N LEU A 691 -24.43 36.09 -3.48
CA LEU A 691 -22.99 35.86 -3.56
C LEU A 691 -22.52 34.95 -2.44
N LYS A 692 -21.59 34.06 -2.79
CA LYS A 692 -20.80 33.28 -1.85
C LYS A 692 -19.33 33.63 -2.05
N TYR A 693 -18.67 34.06 -0.98
CA TYR A 693 -17.24 34.37 -1.03
C TYR A 693 -16.42 33.12 -1.36
N VAL A 694 -15.53 33.24 -2.35
CA VAL A 694 -14.64 32.14 -2.76
C VAL A 694 -13.24 32.35 -2.22
N ARG A 695 -12.61 33.49 -2.56
CA ARG A 695 -11.22 33.76 -2.17
C ARG A 695 -10.79 35.17 -2.52
N ARG A 696 -9.64 35.56 -1.93
CA ARG A 696 -8.85 36.70 -2.39
C ARG A 696 -7.76 36.22 -3.33
N GLN A 697 -7.94 36.43 -4.61
CA GLN A 697 -7.00 35.93 -5.63
C GLN A 697 -5.95 36.96 -6.03
N TYR A 698 -6.35 38.21 -6.11
CA TYR A 698 -5.50 39.24 -6.66
C TYR A 698 -5.27 40.37 -5.64
N ALA A 699 -4.05 40.44 -5.10
CA ALA A 699 -3.63 41.61 -4.34
C ALA A 699 -3.26 42.69 -5.36
N ASN A 700 -4.02 43.79 -5.40
CA ASN A 700 -3.72 45.02 -6.21
C ASN A 700 -3.84 44.89 -7.73
N LEU A 701 -4.79 44.13 -8.26
CA LEU A 701 -5.12 44.25 -9.67
C LEU A 701 -5.65 45.63 -9.94
N GLN A 702 -4.80 46.48 -10.52
CA GLN A 702 -5.26 47.71 -11.16
C GLN A 702 -6.18 47.33 -12.33
N PRO A 703 -7.28 48.04 -12.52
CA PRO A 703 -8.26 47.62 -13.49
C PRO A 703 -7.63 47.51 -14.86
N ILE A 704 -7.88 46.40 -15.44
CA ILE A 704 -7.78 46.12 -16.84
C ILE A 704 -8.50 47.23 -17.58
N ASP A 705 -7.76 48.08 -18.21
CA ASP A 705 -8.31 49.13 -19.01
C ASP A 705 -9.38 49.97 -18.27
N THR A 706 -8.93 50.88 -17.40
CA THR A 706 -9.78 51.88 -16.75
C THR A 706 -10.63 52.66 -17.72
N THR A 707 -10.24 52.74 -19.02
CA THR A 707 -10.99 53.41 -20.06
C THR A 707 -12.31 52.71 -20.38
N ARG A 708 -12.40 51.42 -20.24
CA ARG A 708 -13.66 50.66 -20.40
C ARG A 708 -14.63 50.84 -19.23
N MET A 709 -14.13 51.13 -18.04
CA MET A 709 -14.99 51.39 -16.87
C MET A 709 -15.38 52.89 -16.73
N ILE A 710 -14.77 53.82 -17.49
CA ILE A 710 -15.15 55.21 -17.55
C ILE A 710 -16.42 55.36 -18.41
N GLY A 711 -17.53 55.03 -17.87
CA GLY A 711 -18.85 55.07 -18.54
C GLY A 711 -19.67 53.81 -18.42
N TYR A 712 -19.09 52.68 -17.97
CA TYR A 712 -19.79 51.43 -17.72
C TYR A 712 -19.65 51.02 -16.28
N THR A 713 -20.78 50.67 -15.66
CA THR A 713 -20.83 50.16 -14.28
C THR A 713 -20.43 48.67 -14.20
N PHE A 714 -20.35 48.00 -15.35
CA PHE A 714 -20.11 46.56 -15.45
C PHE A 714 -19.17 46.21 -16.59
N VAL A 715 -18.33 45.21 -16.37
CA VAL A 715 -17.53 44.54 -17.38
C VAL A 715 -17.75 43.05 -17.27
N ASP A 716 -18.08 42.43 -18.40
CA ASP A 716 -18.19 41.00 -18.58
C ASP A 716 -16.88 40.49 -19.20
N THR A 717 -16.23 39.52 -18.53
CA THR A 717 -14.94 38.99 -18.93
C THR A 717 -14.79 37.55 -18.51
N THR A 718 -13.63 36.96 -18.78
CA THR A 718 -13.27 35.60 -18.30
C THR A 718 -12.02 35.68 -17.43
N PHE A 719 -11.77 34.65 -16.62
CA PHE A 719 -10.54 34.55 -15.81
C PHE A 719 -9.27 34.58 -16.70
N GLU A 720 -9.30 33.95 -17.88
CA GLU A 720 -8.20 33.98 -18.85
C GLU A 720 -7.80 35.41 -19.26
N LYS A 721 -8.80 36.18 -19.66
CA LYS A 721 -8.57 37.60 -20.04
C LYS A 721 -8.09 38.45 -18.87
N LEU A 722 -8.52 38.11 -17.65
CA LEU A 722 -8.04 38.77 -16.44
C LEU A 722 -6.55 38.44 -16.20
N GLU A 723 -6.14 37.22 -16.41
CA GLU A 723 -4.74 36.77 -16.26
C GLU A 723 -3.81 37.30 -17.34
N GLU A 724 -4.24 37.35 -18.62
CA GLU A 724 -3.50 37.96 -19.70
C GLU A 724 -3.18 39.43 -19.43
N CYS A 725 -4.14 40.15 -18.86
CA CYS A 725 -3.94 41.52 -18.46
C CYS A 725 -2.97 41.69 -17.27
N MET A 726 -2.83 40.69 -16.41
CA MET A 726 -1.82 40.67 -15.34
C MET A 726 -0.42 40.48 -15.91
N ALA A 727 -0.28 39.60 -16.90
CA ALA A 727 1.01 39.30 -17.53
C ALA A 727 1.57 40.46 -18.30
N THR A 728 0.71 41.30 -18.90
CA THR A 728 1.11 42.51 -19.67
C THR A 728 1.46 43.71 -18.79
N ASN A 729 1.10 43.69 -17.50
CA ASN A 729 1.43 44.76 -16.54
C ASN A 729 2.64 44.46 -15.63
N LYS A 730 3.37 43.35 -15.89
CA LYS A 730 4.71 43.10 -15.37
C LYS A 730 5.76 43.57 -16.36
#